data_512acd8a3ddfc9e2493d03de570fd7fc
#
_entry.id   512acd8a3ddfc9e2493d03de570fd7fc
#
_cell.length_a   1.000
_cell.length_b   1.000
_cell.length_c   1.000
_cell.angle_alpha   90.00
_cell.angle_beta   90.00
_cell.angle_gamma   90.00
#
_symmetry.space_group_name_H-M   'P 1'
#
loop_
_entity.id
_entity.type
_entity.pdbx_description
1 polymer ?
#
loop_
_entity_poly.entity_id
_entity_poly.type
_entity_poly.pdbx_seq_one_letter_code
_entity_poly.pdbx_strand_id
1 'polypeptide(L)'
;MYEETQMEKTFRKLKRLEEMLHDRMFIPVDQVEMSVWTTKKPVHEVPDRALFSPCEKGRKWLEEGLYCWFLGDYTIPEKLAGQTLFIFPKIKGYEGMLWVDKKPYGNFTSKVIQNSYGYHYCDLLTKGKAAGEQLEIALEYYSHHYVRGTQPFEESDEVFEIAYDHVDICVKDEIVCNFFYDLHIVNQMAESLSKEQFRRGDAVRALLRVHEIVDYDIDLADPVEWHEKAQKADAVLQKVLSDHNGPHAGFAGLIGHSHMDTAWLWHLDETVEKCARTYANQLSLMDQYPDYKFIQSSAVHTSWMEQYYPVIFEGMKKRIAEGRYEPNGGVWVECDCNIPGGEFMVRQFLWGQRYTMSRFNYRSNCFWLPDTFGYSAALPQIMKGCGVDYFLTTKMAWGDTNEFPYDTFYWEGIDGTRVFTHTNRTHIWPDAQQLLECVNGCKGYGIKDKNVTDSRLLSYGFGDGGGGPEFEMVEIANRLKDVEGLPRTEHIRVGDFMQKLEKESFRPSVYAGELYLELHRGTLTNQHRIKRNNRKAEIAIRNLEYMTVLSALQSGKKISGEAIAPLTGLLLLNQFHDILPGTCIPRVHDESLAQTGHVIEEATKQTTELLVDMAEETGAADSTEHAFRTLYNTLSFDRSDVVYVPVEKDSHIGGEYAQQIVEKLDGQDYLAVDGLNLPAFGSRSVELSDGAPVENADCGAVASSAETSAAVPFVLDGDHLQTPFYDVIFDERGYISSLIDRENGRQLKGEGYALNTFLVAEDVPDSWDNWDLDADIADKWRDCAKLLSRSVVSCGAVELRIRSEYQLTKKSSLQQDMVFYSKDRKIGFETVMNWQDDHRFLKAAFDTSAVLREMKCSSVISSARPTATRPGKRRNSRFPTINTLTCLSLATV
;
A
#
# COMPACT_ATOMS: atom_id res chain seq x y z
N MET A 1 13.06 -47.32 28.10
CA MET A 1 12.97 -46.18 27.21
C MET A 1 11.57 -46.12 26.66
N TYR A 2 10.91 -45.06 26.83
CA TYR A 2 9.72 -44.78 26.06
C TYR A 2 10.16 -44.72 24.60
N GLU A 3 9.64 -45.60 23.75
CA GLU A 3 9.98 -45.57 22.35
C GLU A 3 9.51 -44.22 21.76
N GLU A 4 10.29 -43.60 20.90
CA GLU A 4 9.98 -42.30 20.32
C GLU A 4 8.56 -42.28 19.70
N THR A 5 8.16 -43.35 19.04
CA THR A 5 6.82 -43.58 18.48
C THR A 5 5.70 -43.54 19.53
N GLN A 6 5.94 -44.03 20.76
CA GLN A 6 4.92 -44.00 21.82
C GLN A 6 4.75 -42.56 22.39
N MET A 7 5.85 -41.85 22.52
CA MET A 7 5.87 -40.46 22.96
C MET A 7 5.12 -39.58 21.98
N GLU A 8 5.32 -39.73 20.66
CA GLU A 8 4.55 -39.03 19.62
C GLU A 8 3.04 -39.33 19.67
N LYS A 9 2.67 -40.58 20.00
CA LYS A 9 1.25 -40.93 20.18
C LYS A 9 0.65 -40.20 21.40
N THR A 10 1.40 -40.06 22.47
CA THR A 10 0.98 -39.32 23.66
C THR A 10 0.80 -37.86 23.33
N PHE A 11 1.72 -37.25 22.63
CA PHE A 11 1.59 -35.83 22.22
C PHE A 11 0.38 -35.61 21.31
N ARG A 12 0.10 -36.49 20.36
CA ARG A 12 -1.14 -36.42 19.57
C ARG A 12 -2.41 -36.53 20.39
N LYS A 13 -2.40 -37.28 21.49
CA LYS A 13 -3.54 -37.34 22.42
C LYS A 13 -3.70 -36.02 23.19
N LEU A 14 -2.59 -35.45 23.65
CA LEU A 14 -2.60 -34.16 24.36
C LEU A 14 -3.07 -33.03 23.45
N LYS A 15 -2.69 -33.07 22.17
CA LYS A 15 -3.17 -32.11 21.18
C LYS A 15 -4.69 -32.22 20.94
N ARG A 16 -5.24 -33.44 20.88
CA ARG A 16 -6.69 -33.61 20.84
C ARG A 16 -7.37 -33.14 22.14
N LEU A 17 -6.73 -33.35 23.29
CA LEU A 17 -7.23 -32.81 24.54
C LEU A 17 -7.30 -31.27 24.51
N GLU A 18 -6.27 -30.62 23.99
CA GLU A 18 -6.22 -29.18 23.79
C GLU A 18 -7.42 -28.68 22.96
N GLU A 19 -7.70 -29.35 21.81
CA GLU A 19 -8.88 -29.05 20.99
C GLU A 19 -10.19 -29.21 21.76
N MET A 20 -10.32 -30.27 22.54
CA MET A 20 -11.49 -30.53 23.39
C MET A 20 -11.67 -29.50 24.52
N LEU A 21 -10.55 -29.02 25.09
CA LEU A 21 -10.57 -27.96 26.10
C LEU A 21 -11.02 -26.63 25.52
N HIS A 22 -10.52 -26.28 24.33
CA HIS A 22 -10.90 -25.05 23.63
C HIS A 22 -12.42 -24.94 23.46
N ASP A 23 -13.07 -26.00 23.00
CA ASP A 23 -14.53 -26.03 22.81
C ASP A 23 -15.35 -25.90 24.11
N ARG A 24 -14.67 -26.00 25.27
CA ARG A 24 -15.31 -25.97 26.59
C ARG A 24 -14.95 -24.77 27.45
N MET A 25 -14.15 -23.86 26.92
CA MET A 25 -13.74 -22.64 27.63
C MET A 25 -14.94 -21.74 28.01
N PHE A 26 -15.99 -21.72 27.18
CA PHE A 26 -17.18 -20.92 27.38
C PHE A 26 -18.41 -21.83 27.48
N ILE A 27 -19.06 -21.81 28.64
CA ILE A 27 -20.23 -22.65 28.95
C ILE A 27 -21.51 -21.86 28.66
N PRO A 28 -22.35 -22.29 27.70
CA PRO A 28 -23.63 -21.66 27.46
C PRO A 28 -24.55 -21.79 28.70
N VAL A 29 -25.11 -20.68 29.16
CA VAL A 29 -25.97 -20.61 30.35
C VAL A 29 -27.36 -20.04 30.06
N ASP A 30 -27.52 -19.33 28.93
CA ASP A 30 -28.74 -18.73 28.45
C ASP A 30 -28.67 -18.40 26.96
N GLN A 31 -29.77 -17.94 26.34
CA GLN A 31 -29.84 -17.54 24.94
C GLN A 31 -30.58 -16.22 24.78
N VAL A 32 -30.26 -15.50 23.70
CA VAL A 32 -30.97 -14.27 23.32
C VAL A 32 -31.81 -14.53 22.08
N GLU A 33 -33.09 -14.20 22.16
CA GLU A 33 -33.96 -14.19 20.98
C GLU A 33 -33.69 -12.98 20.11
N MET A 34 -33.52 -13.21 18.81
CA MET A 34 -33.16 -12.18 17.87
C MET A 34 -34.24 -11.91 16.83
N SER A 35 -34.38 -10.64 16.47
CA SER A 35 -35.08 -10.19 15.27
C SER A 35 -34.04 -9.78 14.21
N VAL A 36 -34.42 -9.78 12.94
CA VAL A 36 -33.48 -9.49 11.84
C VAL A 36 -34.01 -8.45 10.88
N TRP A 37 -33.09 -7.60 10.38
CA TRP A 37 -33.26 -6.70 9.25
C TRP A 37 -32.08 -6.81 8.31
N THR A 38 -32.27 -6.56 7.00
CA THR A 38 -31.22 -6.70 5.99
C THR A 38 -31.13 -5.47 5.09
N THR A 39 -29.90 -5.15 4.65
CA THR A 39 -29.61 -4.04 3.74
C THR A 39 -28.38 -4.36 2.89
N LYS A 40 -28.25 -3.71 1.72
CA LYS A 40 -27.04 -3.75 0.87
C LYS A 40 -26.14 -2.51 1.03
N LYS A 41 -26.52 -1.63 1.93
CA LYS A 41 -25.72 -0.44 2.24
C LYS A 41 -25.23 -0.51 3.67
N PRO A 42 -23.98 -0.14 3.95
CA PRO A 42 -23.49 -0.01 5.31
C PRO A 42 -24.33 1.02 6.08
N VAL A 43 -24.54 0.79 7.36
CA VAL A 43 -25.26 1.65 8.28
C VAL A 43 -24.41 1.79 9.54
N HIS A 44 -24.05 3.01 9.90
CA HIS A 44 -23.07 3.29 10.96
C HIS A 44 -23.68 3.44 12.37
N GLU A 45 -24.93 3.01 12.55
CA GLU A 45 -25.64 3.01 13.81
C GLU A 45 -26.68 1.89 13.82
N VAL A 46 -27.13 1.47 15.00
CA VAL A 46 -28.15 0.42 15.11
C VAL A 46 -29.46 0.92 14.47
N PRO A 47 -30.00 0.19 13.48
CA PRO A 47 -31.21 0.59 12.77
C PRO A 47 -32.44 0.70 13.66
N ASP A 48 -33.46 1.45 13.20
CA ASP A 48 -34.73 1.58 13.94
C ASP A 48 -35.37 0.21 14.16
N ARG A 49 -35.73 -0.07 15.41
CA ARG A 49 -36.34 -1.33 15.84
C ARG A 49 -37.60 -1.73 15.03
N ALA A 50 -38.35 -0.76 14.51
CA ALA A 50 -39.50 -0.99 13.67
C ALA A 50 -39.21 -1.71 12.34
N LEU A 51 -37.95 -1.70 11.89
CA LEU A 51 -37.50 -2.37 10.66
C LEU A 51 -37.30 -3.89 10.85
N PHE A 52 -37.15 -4.35 12.09
CA PHE A 52 -36.81 -5.73 12.40
C PHE A 52 -38.03 -6.65 12.43
N SER A 53 -37.83 -7.88 11.98
CA SER A 53 -38.82 -8.95 12.07
C SER A 53 -38.23 -10.16 12.80
N PRO A 54 -39.02 -11.03 13.46
CA PRO A 54 -38.52 -12.20 14.16
C PRO A 54 -37.58 -13.05 13.27
N CYS A 55 -36.50 -13.54 13.85
CA CYS A 55 -35.53 -14.39 13.15
C CYS A 55 -35.69 -15.84 13.56
N GLU A 56 -36.04 -16.72 12.62
CA GLU A 56 -36.16 -18.15 12.88
C GLU A 56 -34.82 -18.87 12.74
N LYS A 57 -34.56 -19.82 13.62
CA LYS A 57 -33.40 -20.71 13.57
C LYS A 57 -33.32 -21.45 12.23
N GLY A 58 -32.09 -21.50 11.65
CA GLY A 58 -31.82 -22.12 10.37
C GLY A 58 -32.05 -21.21 9.15
N ARG A 59 -32.48 -19.98 9.36
CA ARG A 59 -32.62 -19.00 8.27
C ARG A 59 -31.28 -18.66 7.64
N LYS A 60 -31.27 -18.58 6.30
CA LYS A 60 -30.10 -18.31 5.51
C LYS A 60 -30.34 -17.19 4.52
N TRP A 61 -29.28 -16.42 4.24
CA TRP A 61 -29.20 -15.42 3.19
C TRP A 61 -27.99 -15.76 2.31
N LEU A 62 -28.20 -15.82 0.99
CA LEU A 62 -27.21 -16.25 0.00
C LEU A 62 -26.99 -15.13 -1.03
N GLU A 63 -26.85 -13.90 -0.55
CA GLU A 63 -26.70 -12.74 -1.39
C GLU A 63 -25.34 -12.07 -1.16
N GLU A 64 -24.69 -11.69 -2.26
CA GLU A 64 -23.47 -10.91 -2.26
C GLU A 64 -23.70 -9.48 -1.71
N GLY A 65 -22.78 -9.00 -0.87
CA GLY A 65 -22.78 -7.63 -0.35
C GLY A 65 -23.93 -7.32 0.60
N LEU A 66 -24.44 -8.34 1.29
CA LEU A 66 -25.58 -8.19 2.21
C LEU A 66 -25.08 -7.96 3.63
N TYR A 67 -25.69 -7.00 4.30
CA TYR A 67 -25.60 -6.79 5.75
C TYR A 67 -26.86 -7.33 6.40
N CYS A 68 -26.71 -8.23 7.37
CA CYS A 68 -27.77 -8.72 8.23
C CYS A 68 -27.57 -8.15 9.63
N TRP A 69 -28.54 -7.37 10.08
CA TRP A 69 -28.60 -6.86 11.44
C TRP A 69 -29.53 -7.73 12.28
N PHE A 70 -29.03 -8.25 13.40
CA PHE A 70 -29.78 -9.00 14.38
C PHE A 70 -29.93 -8.15 15.64
N LEU A 71 -31.12 -8.02 16.19
CA LEU A 71 -31.44 -7.21 17.36
C LEU A 71 -32.20 -8.01 18.40
N GLY A 72 -31.74 -7.98 19.64
CA GLY A 72 -32.39 -8.63 20.76
C GLY A 72 -32.20 -7.86 22.06
N ASP A 73 -33.11 -8.08 23.00
CA ASP A 73 -33.01 -7.57 24.36
C ASP A 73 -32.68 -8.73 25.31
N TYR A 74 -31.73 -8.50 26.20
CA TYR A 74 -31.38 -9.49 27.23
C TYR A 74 -31.52 -8.89 28.62
N THR A 75 -32.34 -9.54 29.46
CA THR A 75 -32.51 -9.16 30.85
C THR A 75 -31.72 -10.11 31.73
N ILE A 76 -30.80 -9.58 32.56
CA ILE A 76 -29.97 -10.38 33.45
C ILE A 76 -30.84 -11.17 34.43
N PRO A 77 -30.86 -12.51 34.37
CA PRO A 77 -31.63 -13.31 35.32
C PRO A 77 -30.94 -13.37 36.70
N GLU A 78 -31.68 -13.63 37.75
CA GLU A 78 -31.19 -13.67 39.14
C GLU A 78 -29.99 -14.62 39.31
N LYS A 79 -29.99 -15.77 38.63
CA LYS A 79 -28.91 -16.78 38.64
C LYS A 79 -27.60 -16.31 38.06
N LEU A 80 -27.61 -15.26 37.23
CA LEU A 80 -26.42 -14.70 36.55
C LEU A 80 -26.01 -13.32 37.07
N ALA A 81 -26.72 -12.80 38.06
CA ALA A 81 -26.43 -11.50 38.66
C ALA A 81 -24.99 -11.44 39.21
N GLY A 82 -24.28 -10.38 38.92
CA GLY A 82 -22.91 -10.15 39.38
C GLY A 82 -21.81 -10.95 38.65
N GLN A 83 -22.16 -11.82 37.72
CA GLN A 83 -21.20 -12.61 36.93
C GLN A 83 -20.65 -11.82 35.76
N THR A 84 -19.52 -12.27 35.25
CA THR A 84 -18.98 -11.84 33.95
C THR A 84 -19.60 -12.71 32.86
N LEU A 85 -20.32 -12.09 31.93
CA LEU A 85 -21.03 -12.77 30.86
C LEU A 85 -20.36 -12.50 29.51
N PHE A 86 -20.33 -13.52 28.69
CA PHE A 86 -19.81 -13.49 27.33
C PHE A 86 -20.96 -13.77 26.35
N ILE A 87 -20.78 -13.30 25.11
CA ILE A 87 -21.73 -13.56 24.02
C ILE A 87 -21.05 -14.43 22.97
N PHE A 88 -21.73 -15.48 22.54
CA PHE A 88 -21.23 -16.41 21.53
C PHE A 88 -22.29 -16.60 20.44
N PRO A 89 -22.28 -15.77 19.36
CA PRO A 89 -23.21 -15.94 18.26
C PRO A 89 -22.92 -17.21 17.48
N LYS A 90 -23.87 -18.05 17.29
CA LYS A 90 -23.88 -19.19 16.36
C LYS A 90 -24.47 -18.71 15.03
N ILE A 91 -23.78 -17.75 14.43
CA ILE A 91 -24.13 -17.13 13.17
C ILE A 91 -22.94 -17.32 12.23
N LYS A 92 -23.16 -17.97 11.09
CA LYS A 92 -22.19 -18.02 10.01
C LYS A 92 -22.28 -16.73 9.23
N GLY A 93 -21.16 -16.11 8.92
CA GLY A 93 -21.03 -14.90 8.13
C GLY A 93 -19.57 -14.63 7.86
N TYR A 94 -19.26 -13.62 7.05
CA TYR A 94 -17.88 -13.29 6.74
C TYR A 94 -17.22 -12.52 7.89
N GLU A 95 -17.81 -11.42 8.27
CA GLU A 95 -17.42 -10.58 9.40
C GLU A 95 -18.68 -10.07 10.11
N GLY A 96 -18.58 -9.82 11.41
CA GLY A 96 -19.66 -9.27 12.18
C GLY A 96 -19.17 -8.27 13.23
N MET A 97 -20.06 -7.38 13.67
CA MET A 97 -19.80 -6.38 14.69
C MET A 97 -20.81 -6.49 15.83
N LEU A 98 -20.31 -6.48 17.05
CA LEU A 98 -21.12 -6.45 18.26
C LEU A 98 -21.42 -5.01 18.66
N TRP A 99 -22.69 -4.76 18.97
CA TRP A 99 -23.18 -3.52 19.57
C TRP A 99 -23.88 -3.83 20.89
N VAL A 100 -23.52 -3.11 21.93
CA VAL A 100 -24.15 -3.22 23.25
C VAL A 100 -24.67 -1.84 23.63
N ASP A 101 -25.98 -1.76 23.95
CA ASP A 101 -26.65 -0.49 24.27
C ASP A 101 -26.37 0.59 23.20
N LYS A 102 -26.49 0.20 21.92
CA LYS A 102 -26.23 1.04 20.71
C LYS A 102 -24.81 1.53 20.55
N LYS A 103 -23.85 0.95 21.23
CA LYS A 103 -22.43 1.30 21.09
C LYS A 103 -21.66 0.16 20.45
N PRO A 104 -20.83 0.43 19.43
CA PRO A 104 -19.95 -0.59 18.87
C PRO A 104 -18.98 -1.06 19.95
N TYR A 105 -18.79 -2.38 20.06
CA TYR A 105 -18.10 -2.99 21.19
C TYR A 105 -17.05 -4.01 20.82
N GLY A 106 -17.35 -4.93 19.89
CA GLY A 106 -16.46 -5.99 19.50
C GLY A 106 -16.69 -6.45 18.07
N ASN A 107 -15.98 -7.47 17.64
CA ASN A 107 -16.19 -8.08 16.34
C ASN A 107 -16.31 -9.60 16.42
N PHE A 108 -16.90 -10.17 15.37
CA PHE A 108 -16.90 -11.59 15.10
C PHE A 108 -16.44 -11.83 13.67
N THR A 109 -15.67 -12.87 13.44
CA THR A 109 -15.27 -13.28 12.11
C THR A 109 -15.07 -14.78 12.08
N SER A 110 -15.56 -15.42 11.04
CA SER A 110 -15.31 -16.82 10.73
C SER A 110 -14.23 -16.99 9.67
N LYS A 111 -13.74 -15.89 9.10
CA LYS A 111 -12.71 -15.92 8.05
C LYS A 111 -11.34 -15.66 8.62
N VAL A 112 -10.43 -16.50 8.19
CA VAL A 112 -9.01 -16.37 8.37
C VAL A 112 -8.38 -15.99 7.05
N ILE A 113 -7.81 -14.81 6.95
CA ILE A 113 -7.16 -14.37 5.72
C ILE A 113 -5.78 -15.00 5.58
N GLN A 114 -5.12 -15.40 6.67
CA GLN A 114 -3.89 -16.22 6.60
C GLN A 114 -3.77 -17.14 7.81
N ASN A 115 -3.58 -18.43 7.54
CA ASN A 115 -3.25 -19.49 8.50
C ASN A 115 -4.22 -19.74 9.65
N SER A 116 -5.36 -20.27 9.32
CA SER A 116 -6.16 -21.28 10.04
C SER A 116 -6.53 -21.17 11.53
N TYR A 117 -6.23 -20.16 12.31
CA TYR A 117 -6.55 -20.11 13.74
C TYR A 117 -7.06 -18.74 14.20
N GLY A 118 -7.92 -18.12 13.51
CA GLY A 118 -8.39 -16.89 14.01
C GLY A 118 -9.83 -16.70 13.66
N TYR A 119 -10.69 -16.96 14.54
CA TYR A 119 -11.95 -16.30 14.42
C TYR A 119 -12.34 -15.76 15.80
N HIS A 120 -12.77 -14.52 15.77
CA HIS A 120 -13.38 -13.89 16.90
C HIS A 120 -14.77 -14.52 17.08
N TYR A 121 -14.87 -15.54 17.91
CA TYR A 121 -16.09 -16.32 18.05
C TYR A 121 -16.90 -15.99 19.32
N CYS A 122 -16.25 -15.38 20.30
CA CYS A 122 -16.83 -15.06 21.59
C CYS A 122 -16.27 -13.74 22.10
N ASP A 123 -17.09 -12.86 22.64
CA ASP A 123 -16.64 -11.59 23.21
C ASP A 123 -17.26 -11.34 24.59
N LEU A 124 -16.62 -10.50 25.37
CA LEU A 124 -17.13 -10.05 26.65
C LEU A 124 -18.41 -9.23 26.43
N LEU A 125 -19.52 -9.65 27.03
CA LEU A 125 -20.79 -8.91 26.95
C LEU A 125 -20.89 -7.88 28.09
N THR A 126 -20.66 -8.32 29.32
CA THR A 126 -20.78 -7.44 30.50
C THR A 126 -20.09 -8.01 31.73
N LYS A 127 -19.80 -7.14 32.70
CA LYS A 127 -19.22 -7.51 34.02
C LYS A 127 -20.13 -6.99 35.14
N GLY A 128 -20.51 -7.86 36.04
CA GLY A 128 -21.09 -7.51 37.36
C GLY A 128 -22.44 -6.82 37.34
N LYS A 129 -23.24 -6.94 36.29
CA LYS A 129 -24.60 -6.37 36.23
C LYS A 129 -25.57 -7.05 37.22
N ALA A 130 -26.50 -6.26 37.73
CA ALA A 130 -27.51 -6.76 38.69
C ALA A 130 -28.65 -7.50 37.96
N ALA A 131 -29.36 -8.34 38.73
CA ALA A 131 -30.59 -8.98 38.24
C ALA A 131 -31.65 -7.94 37.80
N GLY A 132 -32.30 -8.19 36.66
CA GLY A 132 -33.27 -7.28 36.07
C GLY A 132 -32.73 -6.13 35.23
N GLU A 133 -31.41 -5.92 35.22
CA GLU A 133 -30.81 -4.97 34.26
C GLU A 133 -30.97 -5.50 32.83
N GLN A 134 -31.26 -4.59 31.90
CA GLN A 134 -31.46 -4.90 30.49
C GLN A 134 -30.25 -4.46 29.65
N LEU A 135 -29.95 -5.23 28.61
CA LEU A 135 -29.00 -4.94 27.56
C LEU A 135 -29.72 -5.01 26.22
N GLU A 136 -29.55 -3.98 25.40
CA GLU A 136 -29.88 -4.07 23.97
C GLU A 136 -28.65 -4.61 23.24
N ILE A 137 -28.81 -5.74 22.55
CA ILE A 137 -27.71 -6.40 21.82
C ILE A 137 -28.04 -6.34 20.34
N ALA A 138 -27.16 -5.77 19.54
CA ALA A 138 -27.25 -5.86 18.10
C ALA A 138 -25.98 -6.50 17.52
N LEU A 139 -26.17 -7.31 16.48
CA LEU A 139 -25.10 -7.96 15.73
C LEU A 139 -25.27 -7.61 14.27
N GLU A 140 -24.27 -7.00 13.69
CA GLU A 140 -24.18 -6.78 12.26
C GLU A 140 -23.33 -7.89 11.65
N TYR A 141 -23.78 -8.54 10.58
CA TYR A 141 -23.00 -9.51 9.82
C TYR A 141 -22.99 -9.17 8.36
N TYR A 142 -21.82 -9.25 7.74
CA TYR A 142 -21.58 -9.01 6.33
C TYR A 142 -21.34 -10.32 5.58
N SER A 143 -21.95 -10.46 4.39
CA SER A 143 -21.86 -11.69 3.59
C SER A 143 -20.65 -11.76 2.67
N HIS A 144 -19.87 -10.68 2.55
CA HIS A 144 -18.79 -10.53 1.58
C HIS A 144 -19.28 -10.25 0.15
N HIS A 145 -18.34 -10.02 -0.78
CA HIS A 145 -18.58 -9.82 -2.20
C HIS A 145 -17.62 -10.69 -3.02
N TYR A 146 -17.97 -10.86 -4.30
CA TYR A 146 -17.16 -11.66 -5.20
C TYR A 146 -15.75 -11.09 -5.33
N VAL A 147 -14.75 -11.96 -5.17
CA VAL A 147 -13.34 -11.67 -5.38
C VAL A 147 -12.78 -12.73 -6.32
N ARG A 148 -12.23 -12.29 -7.44
CA ARG A 148 -11.41 -13.17 -8.26
C ARG A 148 -10.16 -13.55 -7.48
N GLY A 149 -9.67 -14.77 -7.63
CA GLY A 149 -8.47 -15.23 -6.95
C GLY A 149 -7.22 -14.41 -7.29
N THR A 150 -6.18 -14.54 -6.50
CA THR A 150 -4.89 -13.87 -6.68
C THR A 150 -3.91 -14.64 -7.56
N GLN A 151 -4.26 -15.85 -7.95
CA GLN A 151 -3.46 -16.69 -8.82
C GLN A 151 -3.89 -16.54 -10.29
N PRO A 152 -2.97 -16.74 -11.26
CA PRO A 152 -3.34 -16.71 -12.68
C PRO A 152 -4.45 -17.72 -12.98
N PHE A 153 -5.49 -17.25 -13.69
CA PHE A 153 -6.64 -18.05 -14.10
C PHE A 153 -7.48 -18.65 -12.97
N GLU A 154 -7.24 -18.22 -11.72
CA GLU A 154 -8.03 -18.65 -10.58
C GLU A 154 -9.45 -18.08 -10.67
N GLU A 155 -10.44 -18.93 -10.43
CA GLU A 155 -11.83 -18.53 -10.20
C GLU A 155 -12.18 -18.85 -8.74
N SER A 156 -12.89 -17.94 -8.08
CA SER A 156 -13.33 -18.15 -6.70
C SER A 156 -14.68 -18.87 -6.68
N ASP A 157 -14.75 -19.96 -5.92
CA ASP A 157 -15.97 -20.67 -5.59
C ASP A 157 -16.65 -20.09 -4.33
N GLU A 158 -16.53 -18.79 -4.08
CA GLU A 158 -17.02 -18.14 -2.86
C GLU A 158 -18.52 -18.31 -2.68
N VAL A 159 -18.91 -18.71 -1.47
CA VAL A 159 -20.29 -18.82 -1.06
C VAL A 159 -20.64 -17.65 -0.14
N PHE A 160 -21.47 -16.75 -0.62
CA PHE A 160 -21.99 -15.63 0.17
C PHE A 160 -23.12 -16.13 1.10
N GLU A 161 -22.76 -16.62 2.27
CA GLU A 161 -23.74 -17.20 3.19
C GLU A 161 -23.69 -16.48 4.54
N ILE A 162 -24.84 -15.92 4.95
CA ILE A 162 -25.13 -15.65 6.35
C ILE A 162 -26.16 -16.68 6.80
N ALA A 163 -25.86 -17.42 7.87
CA ALA A 163 -26.77 -18.42 8.41
C ALA A 163 -26.94 -18.23 9.92
N TYR A 164 -28.18 -18.02 10.36
CA TYR A 164 -28.51 -17.81 11.75
C TYR A 164 -28.91 -19.14 12.38
N ASP A 165 -28.29 -19.48 13.51
CA ASP A 165 -28.74 -20.59 14.38
C ASP A 165 -29.30 -20.05 15.69
N HIS A 166 -28.48 -19.47 16.56
CA HIS A 166 -28.88 -18.85 17.83
C HIS A 166 -27.74 -17.98 18.37
N VAL A 167 -27.99 -17.30 19.48
CA VAL A 167 -26.97 -16.49 20.18
C VAL A 167 -26.92 -16.95 21.63
N ASP A 168 -25.81 -17.53 22.05
CA ASP A 168 -25.59 -17.99 23.42
C ASP A 168 -25.03 -16.86 24.30
N ILE A 169 -25.52 -16.84 25.55
CA ILE A 169 -24.87 -16.16 26.66
C ILE A 169 -24.08 -17.18 27.44
N CYS A 170 -22.79 -16.91 27.62
CA CYS A 170 -21.84 -17.86 28.23
C CYS A 170 -21.20 -17.30 29.50
N VAL A 171 -20.73 -18.21 30.34
CA VAL A 171 -19.78 -17.95 31.41
C VAL A 171 -18.46 -18.65 31.07
N LYS A 172 -17.34 -18.03 31.46
CA LYS A 172 -16.01 -18.59 31.21
C LYS A 172 -15.67 -19.62 32.29
N ASP A 173 -15.24 -20.80 31.90
CA ASP A 173 -14.64 -21.77 32.82
C ASP A 173 -13.15 -21.48 33.02
N GLU A 174 -12.82 -20.83 34.09
CA GLU A 174 -11.43 -20.40 34.35
C GLU A 174 -10.46 -21.59 34.54
N ILE A 175 -10.94 -22.75 35.01
CA ILE A 175 -10.09 -23.94 35.19
C ILE A 175 -9.73 -24.51 33.81
N VAL A 176 -10.73 -24.67 32.96
CA VAL A 176 -10.54 -25.16 31.58
C VAL A 176 -9.67 -24.19 30.79
N CYS A 177 -9.92 -22.89 30.89
CA CYS A 177 -9.14 -21.88 30.19
C CYS A 177 -7.66 -21.88 30.61
N ASN A 178 -7.36 -21.89 31.88
CA ASN A 178 -5.98 -21.90 32.37
C ASN A 178 -5.26 -23.16 31.90
N PHE A 179 -5.88 -24.32 32.07
CA PHE A 179 -5.31 -25.58 31.64
C PHE A 179 -5.10 -25.65 30.12
N PHE A 180 -6.05 -25.11 29.33
CA PHE A 180 -5.91 -25.01 27.87
C PHE A 180 -4.67 -24.21 27.46
N TYR A 181 -4.54 -22.97 27.94
CA TYR A 181 -3.43 -22.11 27.53
C TYR A 181 -2.08 -22.65 27.98
N ASP A 182 -1.98 -23.17 29.19
CA ASP A 182 -0.73 -23.70 29.70
C ASP A 182 -0.31 -24.98 28.99
N LEU A 183 -1.28 -25.86 28.66
CA LEU A 183 -1.06 -27.05 27.86
C LEU A 183 -0.61 -26.67 26.43
N HIS A 184 -1.28 -25.73 25.80
CA HIS A 184 -0.94 -25.22 24.49
C HIS A 184 0.51 -24.72 24.43
N ILE A 185 0.90 -23.86 25.38
CA ILE A 185 2.24 -23.30 25.44
C ILE A 185 3.31 -24.39 25.67
N VAL A 186 3.10 -25.31 26.61
CA VAL A 186 4.09 -26.37 26.88
C VAL A 186 4.15 -27.39 25.75
N ASN A 187 3.05 -27.68 25.04
CA ASN A 187 3.06 -28.46 23.80
C ASN A 187 3.95 -27.80 22.75
N GLN A 188 3.76 -26.51 22.50
CA GLN A 188 4.57 -25.76 21.52
C GLN A 188 6.05 -25.69 21.94
N MET A 189 6.35 -25.51 23.22
CA MET A 189 7.73 -25.58 23.71
C MET A 189 8.38 -26.96 23.45
N ALA A 190 7.67 -28.05 23.68
CA ALA A 190 8.16 -29.40 23.43
C ALA A 190 8.38 -29.67 21.93
N GLU A 191 7.57 -29.06 21.05
CA GLU A 191 7.70 -29.18 19.59
C GLU A 191 8.85 -28.31 19.06
N SER A 192 8.97 -27.05 19.52
CA SER A 192 9.81 -26.01 18.91
C SER A 192 11.21 -25.89 19.50
N LEU A 193 11.42 -26.27 20.76
CA LEU A 193 12.75 -26.27 21.37
C LEU A 193 13.63 -27.39 20.81
N SER A 194 14.94 -27.14 20.66
CA SER A 194 15.89 -28.13 20.18
C SER A 194 15.95 -29.36 21.09
N LYS A 195 16.08 -30.55 20.48
CA LYS A 195 16.22 -31.84 21.20
C LYS A 195 17.45 -31.90 22.13
N GLU A 196 18.45 -31.06 21.88
CA GLU A 196 19.66 -30.93 22.69
C GLU A 196 19.46 -30.06 23.93
N GLN A 197 18.38 -29.34 24.05
CA GLN A 197 18.13 -28.46 25.20
C GLN A 197 17.48 -29.23 26.35
N PHE A 198 18.01 -29.06 27.56
CA PHE A 198 17.41 -29.62 28.75
C PHE A 198 16.00 -29.13 28.98
N ARG A 199 15.74 -27.88 28.66
CA ARG A 199 14.44 -27.25 28.81
C ARG A 199 13.32 -27.95 28.01
N ARG A 200 13.64 -28.43 26.80
CA ARG A 200 12.73 -29.29 26.07
C ARG A 200 12.40 -30.57 26.83
N GLY A 201 13.41 -31.15 27.48
CA GLY A 201 13.22 -32.32 28.31
C GLY A 201 12.28 -32.07 29.50
N ASP A 202 12.34 -30.87 30.10
CA ASP A 202 11.40 -30.47 31.19
C ASP A 202 9.96 -30.39 30.66
N ALA A 203 9.75 -29.73 29.53
CA ALA A 203 8.44 -29.65 28.86
C ALA A 203 7.89 -31.05 28.55
N VAL A 204 8.70 -31.91 27.96
CA VAL A 204 8.32 -33.30 27.64
C VAL A 204 7.94 -34.10 28.92
N ARG A 205 8.72 -33.98 29.99
CA ARG A 205 8.40 -34.66 31.26
C ARG A 205 7.10 -34.16 31.87
N ALA A 206 6.85 -32.85 31.81
CA ALA A 206 5.59 -32.27 32.27
C ALA A 206 4.40 -32.80 31.49
N LEU A 207 4.49 -32.86 30.16
CA LEU A 207 3.44 -33.39 29.30
C LEU A 207 3.13 -34.86 29.56
N LEU A 208 4.17 -35.66 29.78
CA LEU A 208 3.97 -37.08 30.15
C LEU A 208 3.26 -37.21 31.53
N ARG A 209 3.57 -36.32 32.48
CA ARG A 209 2.87 -36.25 33.77
C ARG A 209 1.41 -35.82 33.61
N VAL A 210 1.15 -34.83 32.76
CA VAL A 210 -0.23 -34.44 32.44
C VAL A 210 -1.01 -35.63 31.89
N HIS A 211 -0.41 -36.37 30.95
CA HIS A 211 -1.02 -37.60 30.40
C HIS A 211 -1.38 -38.64 31.47
N GLU A 212 -0.58 -38.76 32.55
CA GLU A 212 -0.85 -39.69 33.65
C GLU A 212 -2.01 -39.23 34.56
N ILE A 213 -2.33 -37.92 34.58
CA ILE A 213 -3.31 -37.33 35.47
C ILE A 213 -4.69 -37.20 34.82
N VAL A 214 -4.75 -36.82 33.54
CA VAL A 214 -5.99 -36.45 32.89
C VAL A 214 -6.80 -37.61 32.36
N ASP A 215 -8.11 -37.46 32.40
CA ASP A 215 -9.04 -38.31 31.64
C ASP A 215 -9.38 -37.64 30.32
N TYR A 216 -9.23 -38.38 29.22
CA TYR A 216 -9.52 -37.88 27.89
C TYR A 216 -10.99 -37.91 27.53
N ASP A 217 -11.82 -38.67 28.26
CA ASP A 217 -13.25 -38.70 28.06
C ASP A 217 -13.93 -37.71 29.02
N ILE A 218 -13.92 -36.44 28.64
CA ILE A 218 -14.42 -35.34 29.47
C ILE A 218 -15.93 -35.48 29.70
N ASP A 219 -16.67 -35.98 28.71
CA ASP A 219 -18.13 -36.03 28.75
C ASP A 219 -18.67 -37.15 29.64
N LEU A 220 -17.89 -38.23 29.86
CA LEU A 220 -18.25 -39.33 30.72
C LEU A 220 -17.73 -39.19 32.17
N ALA A 221 -16.78 -38.27 32.37
CA ALA A 221 -16.17 -38.03 33.69
C ALA A 221 -17.16 -37.27 34.60
N ASP A 222 -17.06 -37.50 35.92
CA ASP A 222 -17.68 -36.61 36.88
C ASP A 222 -17.08 -35.20 36.78
N PRO A 223 -17.87 -34.14 36.55
CA PRO A 223 -17.32 -32.81 36.31
C PRO A 223 -16.45 -32.28 37.45
N VAL A 224 -16.79 -32.56 38.69
CA VAL A 224 -16.00 -32.08 39.85
C VAL A 224 -14.65 -32.83 39.92
N GLU A 225 -14.65 -34.16 39.75
CA GLU A 225 -13.43 -34.98 39.73
C GLU A 225 -12.55 -34.57 38.53
N TRP A 226 -13.17 -34.33 37.37
CA TRP A 226 -12.44 -33.93 36.20
C TRP A 226 -11.77 -32.56 36.38
N HIS A 227 -12.45 -31.55 36.93
CA HIS A 227 -11.87 -30.24 37.25
C HIS A 227 -10.71 -30.34 38.26
N GLU A 228 -10.82 -31.22 39.28
CA GLU A 228 -9.72 -31.49 40.21
C GLU A 228 -8.47 -32.05 39.48
N LYS A 229 -8.68 -32.98 38.53
CA LYS A 229 -7.60 -33.54 37.70
C LYS A 229 -7.00 -32.49 36.77
N ALA A 230 -7.84 -31.66 36.15
CA ALA A 230 -7.40 -30.53 35.32
C ALA A 230 -6.52 -29.56 36.13
N GLN A 231 -6.93 -29.16 37.32
CA GLN A 231 -6.12 -28.30 38.20
C GLN A 231 -4.79 -28.96 38.62
N LYS A 232 -4.78 -30.28 38.89
CA LYS A 232 -3.54 -31.02 39.18
C LYS A 232 -2.62 -31.09 38.00
N ALA A 233 -3.17 -31.28 36.80
CA ALA A 233 -2.40 -31.29 35.55
C ALA A 233 -1.82 -29.91 35.25
N ASP A 234 -2.63 -28.90 35.39
CA ASP A 234 -2.22 -27.50 35.21
C ASP A 234 -1.07 -27.10 36.16
N ALA A 235 -1.16 -27.52 37.41
CA ALA A 235 -0.09 -27.29 38.40
C ALA A 235 1.26 -27.94 38.02
N VAL A 236 1.24 -28.99 37.19
CA VAL A 236 2.48 -29.55 36.62
C VAL A 236 3.06 -28.68 35.52
N LEU A 237 2.20 -28.10 34.65
CA LEU A 237 2.59 -27.20 33.58
C LEU A 237 3.13 -25.89 34.15
N GLN A 238 2.45 -25.36 35.15
CA GLN A 238 2.85 -24.11 35.85
C GLN A 238 4.28 -24.16 36.41
N LYS A 239 4.78 -25.34 36.83
CA LYS A 239 6.19 -25.49 37.26
C LYS A 239 7.16 -25.22 36.10
N VAL A 240 6.80 -25.61 34.87
CA VAL A 240 7.61 -25.30 33.70
C VAL A 240 7.50 -23.83 33.37
N LEU A 241 6.30 -23.26 33.40
CA LEU A 241 6.05 -21.87 32.99
C LEU A 241 6.56 -20.84 34.00
N SER A 242 6.76 -21.23 35.28
CA SER A 242 7.26 -20.35 36.33
C SER A 242 8.78 -20.21 36.41
N ASP A 243 9.52 -21.00 35.64
CA ASP A 243 10.98 -20.84 35.54
C ASP A 243 11.34 -19.66 34.67
N HIS A 244 12.21 -18.78 35.14
CA HIS A 244 12.58 -17.53 34.49
C HIS A 244 13.92 -17.63 33.77
N ASN A 245 14.04 -16.82 32.73
CA ASN A 245 15.25 -16.72 31.92
C ASN A 245 16.45 -16.18 32.69
N GLY A 246 17.64 -16.73 32.38
CA GLY A 246 18.91 -16.11 32.71
C GLY A 246 19.17 -14.78 31.98
N PRO A 247 20.30 -14.09 32.29
CA PRO A 247 20.54 -12.73 31.76
C PRO A 247 20.71 -12.61 30.23
N HIS A 248 20.92 -13.74 29.55
CA HIS A 248 21.26 -13.76 28.10
C HIS A 248 20.10 -14.20 27.19
N ALA A 249 18.87 -14.12 27.66
CA ALA A 249 17.72 -14.41 26.81
C ALA A 249 17.50 -13.25 25.80
N GLY A 250 17.12 -13.60 24.56
CA GLY A 250 16.69 -12.60 23.60
C GLY A 250 15.43 -11.86 24.07
N PHE A 251 15.13 -10.74 23.43
CA PHE A 251 13.97 -9.91 23.74
C PHE A 251 13.05 -9.78 22.52
N ALA A 252 11.75 -10.00 22.70
CA ALA A 252 10.72 -9.74 21.71
C ALA A 252 9.78 -8.63 22.23
N GLY A 253 9.87 -7.44 21.63
CA GLY A 253 8.87 -6.39 21.87
C GLY A 253 7.55 -6.79 21.24
N LEU A 254 6.46 -6.81 21.98
CA LEU A 254 5.13 -7.17 21.52
C LEU A 254 4.28 -5.93 21.29
N ILE A 255 3.57 -5.90 20.16
CA ILE A 255 2.55 -4.89 19.89
C ILE A 255 1.38 -5.53 19.14
N GLY A 256 0.15 -5.28 19.59
CA GLY A 256 -1.04 -5.63 18.83
C GLY A 256 -1.10 -4.80 17.55
N HIS A 257 -1.37 -5.43 16.43
CA HIS A 257 -1.42 -4.79 15.12
C HIS A 257 -2.48 -5.43 14.24
N SER A 258 -3.07 -4.62 13.40
CA SER A 258 -3.93 -5.07 12.31
C SER A 258 -3.53 -4.27 11.08
N HIS A 259 -2.76 -4.87 10.18
CA HIS A 259 -2.63 -4.31 8.85
C HIS A 259 -4.01 -4.24 8.22
N MET A 260 -4.35 -3.09 7.66
CA MET A 260 -5.66 -2.84 7.08
C MET A 260 -5.49 -2.23 5.71
N ASP A 261 -5.70 -3.03 4.69
CA ASP A 261 -5.72 -2.51 3.33
C ASP A 261 -6.86 -1.53 3.16
N THR A 262 -6.50 -0.31 2.77
CA THR A 262 -7.46 0.79 2.55
C THR A 262 -8.43 0.46 1.42
N ALA A 263 -8.00 -0.31 0.46
CA ALA A 263 -8.80 -1.03 -0.52
C ALA A 263 -7.90 -2.11 -1.14
N TRP A 264 -8.42 -3.29 -1.39
CA TRP A 264 -7.69 -4.40 -2.00
C TRP A 264 -8.68 -5.36 -2.66
N LEU A 265 -9.03 -6.46 -1.96
CA LEU A 265 -10.08 -7.38 -2.36
C LEU A 265 -11.48 -6.91 -1.90
N TRP A 266 -11.59 -5.66 -1.51
CA TRP A 266 -12.80 -4.93 -1.12
C TRP A 266 -12.64 -3.44 -1.43
N HIS A 267 -13.75 -2.72 -1.43
CA HIS A 267 -13.79 -1.30 -1.77
C HIS A 267 -13.73 -0.40 -0.52
N LEU A 268 -13.54 0.89 -0.73
CA LEU A 268 -13.33 1.88 0.34
C LEU A 268 -14.44 1.92 1.39
N ASP A 269 -15.72 1.81 0.99
CA ASP A 269 -16.84 1.83 1.94
C ASP A 269 -16.76 0.65 2.92
N GLU A 270 -16.37 -0.55 2.43
CA GLU A 270 -16.19 -1.71 3.30
C GLU A 270 -14.98 -1.57 4.23
N THR A 271 -13.95 -0.81 3.83
CA THR A 271 -12.82 -0.54 4.71
C THR A 271 -13.23 0.28 5.94
N VAL A 272 -14.18 1.21 5.79
CA VAL A 272 -14.73 1.95 6.93
C VAL A 272 -15.33 0.99 7.96
N GLU A 273 -16.11 0.00 7.49
CA GLU A 273 -16.71 -1.03 8.35
C GLU A 273 -15.67 -1.95 8.99
N LYS A 274 -14.67 -2.39 8.21
CA LYS A 274 -13.54 -3.19 8.71
C LYS A 274 -12.75 -2.45 9.80
N CYS A 275 -12.51 -1.17 9.62
CA CYS A 275 -11.90 -0.30 10.63
C CYS A 275 -12.76 -0.24 11.90
N ALA A 276 -14.07 -0.05 11.77
CA ALA A 276 -14.97 0.02 12.91
C ALA A 276 -14.99 -1.29 13.71
N ARG A 277 -15.13 -2.45 13.02
CA ARG A 277 -15.09 -3.78 13.65
C ARG A 277 -13.78 -4.00 14.38
N THR A 278 -12.65 -3.75 13.70
CA THR A 278 -11.32 -3.94 14.27
C THR A 278 -11.09 -3.07 15.48
N TYR A 279 -11.32 -1.76 15.36
CA TYR A 279 -10.98 -0.83 16.46
C TYR A 279 -11.92 -0.95 17.64
N ALA A 280 -13.20 -1.27 17.42
CA ALA A 280 -14.13 -1.60 18.50
C ALA A 280 -13.60 -2.77 19.33
N ASN A 281 -13.17 -3.86 18.66
CA ASN A 281 -12.58 -5.02 19.32
C ASN A 281 -11.29 -4.66 20.10
N GLN A 282 -10.38 -3.88 19.49
CA GLN A 282 -9.13 -3.51 20.18
C GLN A 282 -9.39 -2.65 21.43
N LEU A 283 -10.39 -1.79 21.40
CA LEU A 283 -10.81 -1.01 22.58
C LEU A 283 -11.40 -1.90 23.66
N SER A 284 -12.20 -2.91 23.28
CA SER A 284 -12.75 -3.91 24.21
C SER A 284 -11.64 -4.74 24.87
N LEU A 285 -10.65 -5.19 24.10
CA LEU A 285 -9.48 -5.88 24.66
C LEU A 285 -8.68 -5.00 25.62
N MET A 286 -8.54 -3.70 25.34
CA MET A 286 -7.89 -2.77 26.27
C MET A 286 -8.67 -2.57 27.57
N ASP A 287 -9.98 -2.75 27.57
CA ASP A 287 -10.80 -2.75 28.79
C ASP A 287 -10.60 -4.01 29.63
N GLN A 288 -10.25 -5.12 28.99
CA GLN A 288 -10.04 -6.41 29.63
C GLN A 288 -8.60 -6.62 30.10
N TYR A 289 -7.62 -6.13 29.32
CA TYR A 289 -6.19 -6.38 29.50
C TYR A 289 -5.40 -5.06 29.67
N PRO A 290 -5.04 -4.65 30.90
CA PRO A 290 -4.42 -3.35 31.18
C PRO A 290 -3.07 -3.13 30.51
N ASP A 291 -2.27 -4.19 30.33
CA ASP A 291 -0.92 -4.12 29.73
C ASP A 291 -0.97 -4.12 28.18
N TYR A 292 -2.10 -4.48 27.59
CA TYR A 292 -2.26 -4.60 26.16
C TYR A 292 -2.09 -3.25 25.45
N LYS A 293 -1.31 -3.26 24.35
CA LYS A 293 -1.07 -2.10 23.49
C LYS A 293 -1.32 -2.46 22.04
N PHE A 294 -1.81 -1.48 21.30
CA PHE A 294 -2.14 -1.62 19.88
C PHE A 294 -1.61 -0.43 19.08
N ILE A 295 -1.22 -0.66 17.83
CA ILE A 295 -0.78 0.37 16.90
C ILE A 295 -1.63 0.41 15.64
N GLN A 296 -1.82 1.62 15.12
CA GLN A 296 -2.47 1.90 13.85
C GLN A 296 -1.65 2.95 13.07
N SER A 297 -1.39 2.71 11.78
CA SER A 297 -0.44 3.45 10.96
C SER A 297 -1.06 4.53 10.08
N SER A 298 -2.29 4.34 9.57
CA SER A 298 -2.93 5.22 8.60
C SER A 298 -3.84 6.25 9.26
N ALA A 299 -3.53 7.55 9.15
CA ALA A 299 -4.33 8.61 9.74
C ALA A 299 -5.75 8.70 9.14
N VAL A 300 -5.93 8.34 7.86
CA VAL A 300 -7.24 8.35 7.19
C VAL A 300 -8.22 7.40 7.86
N HIS A 301 -7.79 6.21 8.28
CA HIS A 301 -8.65 5.25 8.97
C HIS A 301 -9.21 5.84 10.28
N THR A 302 -8.36 6.53 11.02
CA THR A 302 -8.79 7.24 12.24
C THR A 302 -9.76 8.39 11.92
N SER A 303 -9.55 9.08 10.78
CA SER A 303 -10.46 10.16 10.37
C SER A 303 -11.85 9.64 9.99
N TRP A 304 -11.94 8.42 9.45
CA TRP A 304 -13.23 7.78 9.22
C TRP A 304 -13.94 7.43 10.51
N MET A 305 -13.22 7.02 11.55
CA MET A 305 -13.83 6.81 12.88
C MET A 305 -14.33 8.14 13.48
N GLU A 306 -13.59 9.24 13.31
CA GLU A 306 -14.07 10.57 13.70
C GLU A 306 -15.39 10.94 12.99
N GLN A 307 -15.49 10.60 11.71
CA GLN A 307 -16.64 10.96 10.88
C GLN A 307 -17.85 10.04 11.07
N TYR A 308 -17.65 8.75 11.07
CA TYR A 308 -18.73 7.74 10.99
C TYR A 308 -19.01 7.03 12.31
N TYR A 309 -17.99 6.88 13.17
CA TYR A 309 -18.07 6.14 14.44
C TYR A 309 -17.50 6.94 15.61
N PRO A 310 -18.12 8.09 15.99
CA PRO A 310 -17.56 8.99 17.00
C PRO A 310 -17.34 8.33 18.37
N VAL A 311 -18.10 7.30 18.72
CA VAL A 311 -17.92 6.53 19.97
C VAL A 311 -16.58 5.78 19.96
N ILE A 312 -16.22 5.14 18.84
CA ILE A 312 -14.92 4.48 18.65
C ILE A 312 -13.81 5.53 18.72
N PHE A 313 -13.97 6.65 18.03
CA PHE A 313 -12.99 7.72 18.01
C PHE A 313 -12.68 8.28 19.42
N GLU A 314 -13.71 8.53 20.23
CA GLU A 314 -13.51 8.97 21.63
C GLU A 314 -12.84 7.89 22.49
N GLY A 315 -13.15 6.62 22.25
CA GLY A 315 -12.43 5.49 22.84
C GLY A 315 -10.95 5.49 22.48
N MET A 316 -10.62 5.69 21.18
CA MET A 316 -9.23 5.79 20.70
C MET A 316 -8.50 6.95 21.39
N LYS A 317 -9.10 8.14 21.47
CA LYS A 317 -8.50 9.31 22.16
C LYS A 317 -8.13 8.99 23.60
N LYS A 318 -9.02 8.32 24.32
CA LYS A 318 -8.77 7.88 25.70
C LYS A 318 -7.55 6.96 25.78
N ARG A 319 -7.49 5.93 24.93
CA ARG A 319 -6.39 4.95 24.93
C ARG A 319 -5.07 5.53 24.43
N ILE A 320 -5.12 6.49 23.52
CA ILE A 320 -3.92 7.25 23.08
C ILE A 320 -3.37 8.06 24.24
N ALA A 321 -4.24 8.76 24.99
CA ALA A 321 -3.82 9.52 26.17
C ALA A 321 -3.22 8.63 27.30
N GLU A 322 -3.70 7.39 27.43
CA GLU A 322 -3.14 6.37 28.32
C GLU A 322 -1.81 5.76 27.81
N GLY A 323 -1.40 6.03 26.57
CA GLY A 323 -0.21 5.44 25.92
C GLY A 323 -0.38 3.97 25.55
N ARG A 324 -1.61 3.50 25.38
CA ARG A 324 -1.92 2.10 25.02
C ARG A 324 -2.37 1.92 23.57
N TYR A 325 -2.94 2.93 22.94
CA TYR A 325 -3.21 2.98 21.51
C TYR A 325 -2.20 3.94 20.87
N GLU A 326 -1.46 3.49 19.87
CA GLU A 326 -0.38 4.27 19.24
C GLU A 326 -0.75 4.64 17.80
N PRO A 327 -1.05 5.92 17.47
CA PRO A 327 -1.30 6.37 16.10
C PRO A 327 0.04 6.73 15.42
N ASN A 328 0.90 5.74 15.13
CA ASN A 328 2.28 5.96 14.72
C ASN A 328 2.61 5.30 13.37
N GLY A 329 2.35 6.00 12.28
CA GLY A 329 2.78 5.66 10.93
C GLY A 329 3.31 6.89 10.18
N GLY A 330 2.97 8.07 10.70
CA GLY A 330 3.46 9.34 10.24
C GLY A 330 2.79 9.86 8.95
N VAL A 331 1.97 9.07 8.28
CA VAL A 331 1.41 9.35 6.95
C VAL A 331 -0.11 9.36 6.94
N TRP A 332 -0.69 9.94 5.88
CA TRP A 332 -2.13 9.92 5.67
C TRP A 332 -2.66 8.50 5.46
N VAL A 333 -2.00 7.76 4.56
CA VAL A 333 -2.28 6.36 4.27
C VAL A 333 -0.96 5.57 4.13
N GLU A 334 -0.96 4.26 4.32
CA GLU A 334 0.20 3.41 3.98
C GLU A 334 0.42 3.43 2.47
N CYS A 335 1.20 4.38 2.00
CA CYS A 335 1.31 4.74 0.60
C CYS A 335 2.34 3.91 -0.17
N ASP A 336 2.14 3.80 -1.49
CA ASP A 336 3.21 3.42 -2.41
C ASP A 336 4.39 4.40 -2.28
N CYS A 337 5.62 3.88 -2.32
CA CYS A 337 6.84 4.64 -2.08
C CYS A 337 7.73 4.81 -3.31
N ASN A 338 7.28 4.37 -4.48
CA ASN A 338 8.05 4.40 -5.72
C ASN A 338 7.40 5.28 -6.79
N ILE A 339 6.07 5.25 -6.92
CA ILE A 339 5.33 5.93 -7.99
C ILE A 339 5.00 7.40 -7.66
N PRO A 340 4.59 7.76 -6.42
CA PRO A 340 4.32 9.16 -6.07
C PRO A 340 5.54 10.05 -6.23
N GLY A 341 5.33 11.30 -6.63
CA GLY A 341 6.39 12.30 -6.65
C GLY A 341 6.84 12.69 -5.24
N GLY A 342 8.10 13.15 -5.10
CA GLY A 342 8.67 13.51 -3.80
C GLY A 342 7.86 14.55 -3.02
N GLU A 343 7.24 15.52 -3.72
CA GLU A 343 6.32 16.50 -3.12
C GLU A 343 5.12 15.81 -2.45
N PHE A 344 4.52 14.81 -3.10
CA PHE A 344 3.37 14.11 -2.56
C PHE A 344 3.76 13.11 -1.45
N MET A 345 4.97 12.58 -1.47
CA MET A 345 5.52 11.88 -0.32
C MET A 345 5.66 12.80 0.90
N VAL A 346 6.13 14.03 0.73
CA VAL A 346 6.11 15.03 1.82
C VAL A 346 4.69 15.32 2.31
N ARG A 347 3.70 15.40 1.40
CA ARG A 347 2.29 15.63 1.76
C ARG A 347 1.66 14.47 2.52
N GLN A 348 2.04 13.22 2.22
CA GLN A 348 1.64 12.06 3.04
C GLN A 348 2.00 12.27 4.51
N PHE A 349 3.25 12.66 4.79
CA PHE A 349 3.68 12.99 6.16
C PHE A 349 2.98 14.23 6.73
N LEU A 350 2.83 15.29 5.94
CA LEU A 350 2.19 16.51 6.42
C LEU A 350 0.73 16.29 6.82
N TRP A 351 -0.04 15.57 6.02
CA TRP A 351 -1.44 15.27 6.32
C TRP A 351 -1.57 14.35 7.53
N GLY A 352 -0.80 13.24 7.56
CA GLY A 352 -0.78 12.32 8.69
C GLY A 352 -0.37 13.00 9.99
N GLN A 353 0.76 13.72 10.00
CA GLN A 353 1.26 14.41 11.20
C GLN A 353 0.31 15.52 11.67
N ARG A 354 -0.23 16.33 10.75
CA ARG A 354 -1.18 17.38 11.12
C ARG A 354 -2.44 16.80 11.76
N TYR A 355 -2.95 15.71 11.22
CA TYR A 355 -4.12 15.05 11.76
C TYR A 355 -3.85 14.54 13.18
N THR A 356 -2.82 13.74 13.38
CA THR A 356 -2.48 13.16 14.69
C THR A 356 -2.12 14.22 15.72
N MET A 357 -1.41 15.27 15.33
CA MET A 357 -1.11 16.40 16.20
C MET A 357 -2.37 17.18 16.60
N SER A 358 -3.28 17.45 15.65
CA SER A 358 -4.48 18.27 15.93
C SER A 358 -5.51 17.53 16.78
N ARG A 359 -5.60 16.19 16.66
CA ARG A 359 -6.61 15.37 17.34
C ARG A 359 -6.12 14.78 18.66
N PHE A 360 -4.83 14.42 18.74
CA PHE A 360 -4.26 13.63 19.83
C PHE A 360 -3.06 14.29 20.49
N ASN A 361 -2.56 15.42 20.00
CA ASN A 361 -1.28 16.00 20.37
C ASN A 361 -0.14 14.95 20.28
N TYR A 362 -0.21 14.04 19.30
CA TYR A 362 0.73 12.97 19.06
C TYR A 362 1.55 13.23 17.81
N ARG A 363 2.87 13.19 17.93
CA ARG A 363 3.81 13.27 16.80
C ARG A 363 4.40 11.90 16.52
N SER A 364 4.14 11.38 15.33
CA SER A 364 4.72 10.12 14.90
C SER A 364 6.22 10.25 14.68
N ASN A 365 6.99 9.29 15.20
CA ASN A 365 8.43 9.22 15.04
C ASN A 365 8.88 8.06 14.14
N CYS A 366 7.96 7.18 13.77
CA CYS A 366 8.22 6.01 12.95
C CYS A 366 7.37 6.05 11.68
N PHE A 367 7.99 5.81 10.54
CA PHE A 367 7.31 5.49 9.30
C PHE A 367 7.17 3.98 9.23
N TRP A 368 5.94 3.51 9.44
CA TRP A 368 5.63 2.10 9.40
C TRP A 368 4.83 1.75 8.18
N LEU A 369 5.42 0.93 7.32
CA LEU A 369 4.81 0.38 6.11
C LEU A 369 5.02 -1.14 6.10
N PRO A 370 4.10 -1.91 6.67
CA PRO A 370 4.28 -3.36 6.75
C PRO A 370 4.30 -4.02 5.37
N ASP A 371 3.48 -3.56 4.43
CA ASP A 371 3.21 -4.28 3.19
C ASP A 371 3.52 -3.55 1.88
N THR A 372 4.09 -2.36 1.89
CA THR A 372 4.43 -1.60 0.67
C THR A 372 5.56 -2.24 -0.15
N PHE A 373 5.48 -2.16 -1.48
CA PHE A 373 6.28 -2.95 -2.44
C PHE A 373 7.62 -2.30 -2.81
N GLY A 374 8.45 -2.00 -1.81
CA GLY A 374 9.76 -1.39 -2.00
C GLY A 374 9.77 0.12 -1.73
N TYR A 375 10.98 0.67 -1.52
CA TYR A 375 11.14 2.00 -0.93
C TYR A 375 12.25 2.77 -1.60
N SER A 376 11.90 3.93 -2.17
CA SER A 376 12.82 4.83 -2.86
C SER A 376 13.95 5.32 -1.95
N ALA A 377 15.16 5.39 -2.50
CA ALA A 377 16.33 5.93 -1.81
C ALA A 377 16.23 7.43 -1.43
N ALA A 378 15.20 8.14 -1.87
CA ALA A 378 14.91 9.52 -1.45
C ALA A 378 14.17 9.60 -0.10
N LEU A 379 13.58 8.52 0.37
CA LEU A 379 12.74 8.52 1.59
C LEU A 379 13.49 8.91 2.86
N PRO A 380 14.74 8.49 3.13
CA PRO A 380 15.45 8.93 4.33
C PRO A 380 15.53 10.45 4.47
N GLN A 381 15.81 11.17 3.38
CA GLN A 381 15.80 12.64 3.36
C GLN A 381 14.43 13.22 3.67
N ILE A 382 13.37 12.68 3.03
CA ILE A 382 12.00 13.15 3.20
C ILE A 382 11.54 12.90 4.65
N MET A 383 11.77 11.71 5.18
CA MET A 383 11.43 11.33 6.56
C MET A 383 12.07 12.28 7.57
N LYS A 384 13.38 12.46 7.50
CA LYS A 384 14.09 13.38 8.42
C LYS A 384 13.62 14.82 8.28
N GLY A 385 13.35 15.30 7.05
CA GLY A 385 12.76 16.60 6.78
C GLY A 385 11.37 16.78 7.41
N CYS A 386 10.60 15.72 7.51
CA CYS A 386 9.28 15.69 8.14
C CYS A 386 9.33 15.35 9.65
N GLY A 387 10.53 15.14 10.22
CA GLY A 387 10.74 14.85 11.64
C GLY A 387 10.35 13.43 12.05
N VAL A 388 10.51 12.47 11.15
CA VAL A 388 10.34 11.04 11.36
C VAL A 388 11.72 10.37 11.37
N ASP A 389 12.06 9.71 12.46
CA ASP A 389 13.41 9.23 12.74
C ASP A 389 13.61 7.76 12.40
N TYR A 390 12.55 6.96 12.40
CA TYR A 390 12.59 5.50 12.30
C TYR A 390 11.81 4.99 11.12
N PHE A 391 12.32 3.92 10.50
CA PHE A 391 11.63 3.18 9.44
C PHE A 391 11.41 1.74 9.86
N LEU A 392 10.20 1.24 9.61
CA LEU A 392 9.79 -0.12 9.94
C LEU A 392 9.00 -0.75 8.80
N THR A 393 9.35 -1.96 8.41
CA THR A 393 8.64 -2.74 7.40
C THR A 393 8.78 -4.24 7.63
N THR A 394 7.88 -5.01 7.04
CA THR A 394 7.95 -6.48 6.98
C THR A 394 8.40 -6.94 5.59
N LYS A 395 8.09 -6.16 4.56
CA LYS A 395 8.14 -6.59 3.15
C LYS A 395 9.53 -6.95 2.64
N MET A 396 10.61 -6.39 3.21
CA MET A 396 11.98 -6.72 2.79
C MET A 396 12.39 -8.18 3.09
N ALA A 397 11.58 -8.92 3.86
CA ALA A 397 11.77 -10.36 4.08
C ALA A 397 11.19 -11.24 2.95
N TRP A 398 10.46 -10.65 1.99
CA TRP A 398 9.73 -11.34 0.92
C TRP A 398 10.53 -11.47 -0.39
N GLY A 399 11.81 -11.13 -0.40
CA GLY A 399 12.64 -11.23 -1.60
C GLY A 399 12.52 -12.59 -2.29
N ASP A 400 12.29 -12.57 -3.60
CA ASP A 400 12.08 -13.73 -4.45
C ASP A 400 13.36 -14.57 -4.60
N THR A 401 14.46 -13.92 -4.96
CA THR A 401 15.74 -14.60 -5.27
C THR A 401 16.79 -14.39 -4.18
N ASN A 402 16.91 -13.16 -3.67
CA ASN A 402 17.95 -12.81 -2.69
C ASN A 402 17.33 -12.48 -1.34
N GLU A 403 17.89 -13.02 -0.30
CA GLU A 403 17.56 -12.62 1.06
C GLU A 403 18.19 -11.26 1.37
N PHE A 404 17.38 -10.28 1.81
CA PHE A 404 17.90 -8.98 2.23
C PHE A 404 18.81 -9.17 3.46
N PRO A 405 20.05 -8.65 3.47
CA PRO A 405 21.09 -9.08 4.41
C PRO A 405 20.94 -8.55 5.84
N TYR A 406 20.07 -7.56 6.09
CA TYR A 406 19.96 -6.88 7.38
C TYR A 406 18.52 -6.91 7.89
N ASP A 407 18.39 -6.89 9.22
CA ASP A 407 17.11 -6.69 9.93
C ASP A 407 17.12 -5.42 10.80
N THR A 408 18.31 -5.01 11.27
CA THR A 408 18.53 -3.83 12.10
C THR A 408 19.75 -3.08 11.59
N PHE A 409 19.54 -1.89 10.97
CA PHE A 409 20.57 -1.19 10.24
C PHE A 409 20.26 0.32 10.09
N TYR A 410 21.22 1.10 9.65
CA TYR A 410 20.99 2.45 9.15
C TYR A 410 20.76 2.43 7.64
N TRP A 411 19.62 2.92 7.20
CA TRP A 411 19.32 3.14 5.80
C TRP A 411 19.80 4.52 5.37
N GLU A 412 20.72 4.58 4.40
CA GLU A 412 21.31 5.81 3.87
C GLU A 412 20.67 6.16 2.51
N GLY A 413 20.06 7.33 2.43
CA GLY A 413 19.46 7.87 1.22
C GLY A 413 20.45 8.44 0.22
N ILE A 414 19.90 8.94 -0.90
CA ILE A 414 20.68 9.51 -2.02
C ILE A 414 21.52 10.74 -1.65
N ASP A 415 21.16 11.45 -0.60
CA ASP A 415 21.83 12.66 -0.11
C ASP A 415 22.77 12.38 1.08
N GLY A 416 22.89 11.11 1.52
CA GLY A 416 23.67 10.69 2.68
C GLY A 416 22.92 10.77 4.01
N THR A 417 21.64 11.17 4.01
CA THR A 417 20.80 11.15 5.20
C THR A 417 20.55 9.69 5.64
N ARG A 418 20.62 9.45 6.96
CA ARG A 418 20.42 8.13 7.55
C ARG A 418 19.20 8.10 8.45
N VAL A 419 18.44 7.03 8.35
CA VAL A 419 17.35 6.67 9.28
C VAL A 419 17.62 5.29 9.86
N PHE A 420 17.34 5.11 11.15
CA PHE A 420 17.45 3.82 11.80
C PHE A 420 16.27 2.96 11.38
N THR A 421 16.56 1.75 10.89
CA THR A 421 15.60 0.87 10.22
C THR A 421 15.59 -0.49 10.88
N HIS A 422 14.39 -1.03 11.04
CA HIS A 422 14.17 -2.40 11.52
C HIS A 422 13.17 -3.12 10.62
N THR A 423 13.37 -4.44 10.44
CA THR A 423 12.39 -5.30 9.80
C THR A 423 11.76 -6.19 10.85
N ASN A 424 10.43 -6.17 10.96
CA ASN A 424 9.69 -6.98 11.93
C ASN A 424 8.90 -8.10 11.27
N ARG A 425 8.13 -8.82 12.07
CA ARG A 425 7.10 -9.76 11.61
C ARG A 425 5.71 -9.22 11.96
N THR A 426 4.76 -9.46 11.06
CA THR A 426 3.34 -9.12 11.25
C THR A 426 2.48 -10.35 10.99
N HIS A 427 1.18 -10.30 11.31
CA HIS A 427 0.17 -11.32 11.05
C HIS A 427 0.48 -12.67 11.68
N ILE A 428 1.06 -12.66 12.85
CA ILE A 428 1.49 -13.86 13.57
C ILE A 428 0.88 -13.93 14.96
N TRP A 429 0.97 -15.11 15.56
CA TRP A 429 0.61 -15.33 16.95
C TRP A 429 1.79 -15.01 17.87
N PRO A 430 1.58 -14.48 19.07
CA PRO A 430 2.64 -14.25 20.06
C PRO A 430 2.90 -15.53 20.89
N ASP A 431 2.97 -16.68 20.23
CA ASP A 431 3.11 -17.99 20.85
C ASP A 431 4.57 -18.46 20.95
N ALA A 432 4.82 -19.60 21.62
CA ALA A 432 6.17 -20.08 21.89
C ALA A 432 6.95 -20.37 20.60
N GLN A 433 6.29 -20.89 19.56
CA GLN A 433 6.92 -21.16 18.27
C GLN A 433 7.35 -19.86 17.58
N GLN A 434 6.44 -18.90 17.45
CA GLN A 434 6.73 -17.65 16.76
C GLN A 434 7.75 -16.79 17.50
N LEU A 435 7.74 -16.82 18.83
CA LEU A 435 8.75 -16.17 19.65
C LEU A 435 10.15 -16.75 19.41
N LEU A 436 10.28 -18.07 19.35
CA LEU A 436 11.55 -18.72 19.03
C LEU A 436 12.01 -18.40 17.61
N GLU A 437 11.12 -18.44 16.63
CA GLU A 437 11.41 -18.06 15.26
C GLU A 437 11.83 -16.60 15.13
N CYS A 438 11.21 -15.70 15.90
CA CYS A 438 11.52 -14.28 15.91
C CYS A 438 12.97 -13.99 16.31
N VAL A 439 13.55 -14.77 17.21
CA VAL A 439 14.94 -14.58 17.68
C VAL A 439 15.93 -15.53 16.98
N ASN A 440 15.52 -16.76 16.72
CA ASN A 440 16.41 -17.83 16.24
C ASN A 440 16.06 -18.34 14.84
N GLY A 441 14.98 -17.86 14.24
CA GLY A 441 14.44 -18.36 12.98
C GLY A 441 15.40 -18.25 11.80
N CYS A 442 15.13 -19.05 10.77
CA CYS A 442 15.80 -19.04 9.48
C CYS A 442 14.94 -18.31 8.42
N LYS A 443 15.49 -18.15 7.22
CA LYS A 443 14.79 -17.54 6.06
C LYS A 443 14.23 -16.12 6.31
N GLY A 444 15.05 -15.23 6.86
CA GLY A 444 14.70 -13.81 7.00
C GLY A 444 13.82 -13.45 8.19
N TYR A 445 13.38 -14.40 8.98
CA TYR A 445 12.44 -14.16 10.08
C TYR A 445 13.09 -14.04 11.46
N GLY A 446 14.30 -14.54 11.68
CA GLY A 446 15.06 -14.39 12.93
C GLY A 446 15.97 -13.17 12.94
N ILE A 447 16.62 -12.92 14.09
CA ILE A 447 17.68 -11.91 14.18
C ILE A 447 18.88 -12.37 13.35
N LYS A 448 19.23 -11.62 12.32
CA LYS A 448 20.29 -11.95 11.36
C LYS A 448 21.70 -11.77 11.92
N ASP A 449 21.90 -10.70 12.69
CA ASP A 449 23.20 -10.43 13.32
C ASP A 449 23.04 -10.23 14.83
N LYS A 450 23.24 -11.32 15.57
CA LYS A 450 23.18 -11.32 17.03
C LYS A 450 24.33 -10.55 17.69
N ASN A 451 25.35 -10.10 16.95
CA ASN A 451 26.34 -9.17 17.45
C ASN A 451 25.85 -7.73 17.44
N VAL A 452 24.85 -7.42 16.64
CA VAL A 452 24.23 -6.09 16.57
C VAL A 452 23.16 -5.94 17.64
N THR A 453 22.27 -6.91 17.77
CA THR A 453 21.15 -6.86 18.74
C THR A 453 20.69 -8.25 19.16
N ASP A 454 20.08 -8.33 20.35
CA ASP A 454 19.35 -9.49 20.84
C ASP A 454 17.82 -9.28 20.81
N SER A 455 17.38 -8.17 20.24
CA SER A 455 16.00 -7.67 20.34
C SER A 455 15.32 -7.62 18.98
N ARG A 456 14.05 -8.00 18.90
CA ARG A 456 13.20 -7.89 17.71
C ARG A 456 11.78 -7.48 18.07
N LEU A 457 11.11 -6.73 17.16
CA LEU A 457 9.69 -6.41 17.26
C LEU A 457 8.86 -7.52 16.65
N LEU A 458 7.80 -7.91 17.34
CA LEU A 458 6.79 -8.85 16.91
C LEU A 458 5.43 -8.16 16.98
N SER A 459 4.83 -7.94 15.79
CA SER A 459 3.50 -7.35 15.66
C SER A 459 2.50 -8.48 15.44
N TYR A 460 1.62 -8.73 16.40
CA TYR A 460 0.72 -9.85 16.36
C TYR A 460 -0.73 -9.43 16.15
N GLY A 461 -1.51 -10.30 15.54
CA GLY A 461 -2.90 -10.07 15.19
C GLY A 461 -3.18 -10.36 13.73
N PHE A 462 -4.45 -10.52 13.38
CA PHE A 462 -4.90 -10.70 12.00
C PHE A 462 -4.81 -9.39 11.25
N GLY A 463 -4.42 -9.46 9.98
CA GLY A 463 -4.22 -8.31 9.12
C GLY A 463 -4.76 -8.50 7.71
N ASP A 464 -4.32 -7.65 6.81
CA ASP A 464 -4.81 -7.39 5.48
C ASP A 464 -6.27 -6.90 5.50
N GLY A 465 -7.22 -7.73 5.90
CA GLY A 465 -8.63 -7.38 6.04
C GLY A 465 -9.07 -6.91 7.44
N GLY A 466 -8.15 -6.63 8.34
CA GLY A 466 -8.50 -6.23 9.70
C GLY A 466 -8.63 -7.41 10.68
N GLY A 467 -9.35 -7.20 11.77
CA GLY A 467 -9.49 -8.13 12.89
C GLY A 467 -8.54 -7.79 14.02
N GLY A 468 -7.25 -7.75 13.75
CA GLY A 468 -6.22 -7.53 14.75
C GLY A 468 -6.09 -8.68 15.76
N PRO A 469 -5.48 -8.44 16.92
CA PRO A 469 -5.44 -9.41 18.00
C PRO A 469 -6.84 -9.79 18.51
N GLU A 470 -6.93 -11.02 18.94
CA GLU A 470 -8.06 -11.54 19.71
C GLU A 470 -7.65 -11.86 21.15
N PHE A 471 -8.62 -12.15 22.01
CA PHE A 471 -8.35 -12.35 23.43
C PHE A 471 -7.38 -13.52 23.68
N GLU A 472 -7.42 -14.59 22.90
CA GLU A 472 -6.52 -15.75 23.06
C GLU A 472 -5.06 -15.35 22.80
N MET A 473 -4.80 -14.53 21.80
CA MET A 473 -3.45 -14.00 21.55
C MET A 473 -2.92 -13.19 22.73
N VAL A 474 -3.78 -12.36 23.32
CA VAL A 474 -3.41 -11.53 24.49
C VAL A 474 -3.17 -12.40 25.73
N GLU A 475 -4.00 -13.45 25.93
CA GLU A 475 -3.81 -14.44 27.01
C GLU A 475 -2.47 -15.17 26.89
N ILE A 476 -2.12 -15.66 25.69
CA ILE A 476 -0.84 -16.32 25.41
C ILE A 476 0.32 -15.36 25.65
N ALA A 477 0.26 -14.13 25.09
CA ALA A 477 1.29 -13.11 25.27
C ALA A 477 1.55 -12.80 26.75
N ASN A 478 0.49 -12.71 27.56
CA ASN A 478 0.59 -12.41 28.99
C ASN A 478 1.25 -13.54 29.79
N ARG A 479 1.10 -14.80 29.35
CA ARG A 479 1.70 -15.97 30.00
C ARG A 479 3.18 -16.15 29.64
N LEU A 480 3.63 -15.56 28.52
CA LEU A 480 4.98 -15.74 27.97
C LEU A 480 5.95 -14.59 28.27
N LYS A 481 5.68 -13.78 29.31
CA LYS A 481 6.51 -12.60 29.62
C LYS A 481 7.98 -12.93 29.89
N ASP A 482 8.26 -13.99 30.65
CA ASP A 482 9.62 -14.41 31.00
C ASP A 482 9.67 -15.93 31.34
N VAL A 483 9.47 -16.76 30.32
CA VAL A 483 9.53 -18.22 30.44
C VAL A 483 10.89 -18.71 29.99
N GLU A 484 11.59 -19.50 30.82
CA GLU A 484 12.92 -20.03 30.48
C GLU A 484 12.90 -20.84 29.19
N GLY A 485 13.84 -20.52 28.29
CA GLY A 485 13.97 -21.17 26.97
C GLY A 485 13.27 -20.41 25.84
N LEU A 486 12.43 -19.39 26.14
CA LEU A 486 11.82 -18.49 25.20
C LEU A 486 12.40 -17.07 25.32
N PRO A 487 12.29 -16.20 24.35
CA PRO A 487 12.64 -14.78 24.53
C PRO A 487 11.79 -14.14 25.62
N ARG A 488 12.35 -13.15 26.32
CA ARG A 488 11.55 -12.27 27.17
C ARG A 488 10.63 -11.41 26.32
N THR A 489 9.43 -11.16 26.78
CA THR A 489 8.46 -10.34 26.06
C THR A 489 7.93 -9.20 26.92
N GLU A 490 7.57 -8.09 26.25
CA GLU A 490 6.91 -6.95 26.86
C GLU A 490 6.02 -6.28 25.81
N HIS A 491 4.80 -5.91 26.19
CA HIS A 491 3.99 -5.02 25.36
C HIS A 491 4.58 -3.62 25.36
N ILE A 492 5.16 -3.20 24.24
CA ILE A 492 5.87 -1.95 24.05
C ILE A 492 5.35 -1.19 22.83
N ARG A 493 5.26 0.14 22.92
CA ARG A 493 4.94 0.96 21.76
C ARG A 493 6.07 0.90 20.73
N VAL A 494 5.71 0.98 19.46
CA VAL A 494 6.70 0.91 18.37
C VAL A 494 7.73 2.03 18.44
N GLY A 495 7.29 3.26 18.70
CA GLY A 495 8.20 4.38 18.84
C GLY A 495 9.20 4.20 19.99
N ASP A 496 8.76 3.67 21.14
CA ASP A 496 9.61 3.39 22.30
C ASP A 496 10.56 2.21 22.03
N PHE A 497 10.06 1.16 21.35
CA PHE A 497 10.89 0.03 20.93
C PHE A 497 12.02 0.46 20.00
N MET A 498 11.73 1.26 18.98
CA MET A 498 12.75 1.75 18.05
C MET A 498 13.82 2.61 18.71
N GLN A 499 13.43 3.46 19.67
CA GLN A 499 14.38 4.23 20.48
C GLN A 499 15.27 3.34 21.35
N LYS A 500 14.68 2.33 22.00
CA LYS A 500 15.41 1.33 22.78
C LYS A 500 16.38 0.56 21.89
N LEU A 501 15.89 0.04 20.76
CA LEU A 501 16.67 -0.76 19.83
C LEU A 501 17.87 0.02 19.26
N GLU A 502 17.68 1.28 18.85
CA GLU A 502 18.78 2.13 18.34
C GLU A 502 19.84 2.33 19.39
N LYS A 503 19.43 2.61 20.65
CA LYS A 503 20.36 2.85 21.77
C LYS A 503 21.16 1.61 22.17
N GLU A 504 20.54 0.43 22.08
CA GLU A 504 21.13 -0.84 22.55
C GLU A 504 21.90 -1.59 21.46
N SER A 505 21.63 -1.28 20.18
CA SER A 505 22.29 -1.93 19.04
C SER A 505 23.78 -1.60 18.96
N PHE A 506 24.61 -2.62 18.80
CA PHE A 506 26.06 -2.46 18.69
C PHE A 506 26.52 -2.35 17.24
N ARG A 507 26.92 -1.15 16.81
CA ARG A 507 27.47 -0.86 15.49
C ARG A 507 26.62 -1.40 14.33
N PRO A 508 25.37 -0.98 14.19
CA PRO A 508 24.53 -1.39 13.08
C PRO A 508 25.18 -1.10 11.73
N SER A 509 25.01 -1.99 10.78
CA SER A 509 25.48 -1.81 9.40
C SER A 509 24.78 -0.62 8.74
N VAL A 510 25.38 -0.10 7.66
CA VAL A 510 24.76 0.92 6.80
C VAL A 510 24.45 0.31 5.44
N TYR A 511 23.22 0.42 5.03
CA TYR A 511 22.77 0.09 3.68
C TYR A 511 22.44 1.38 2.93
N ALA A 512 23.11 1.64 1.82
CA ALA A 512 22.92 2.85 1.02
C ALA A 512 22.19 2.56 -0.28
N GLY A 513 21.15 3.34 -0.58
CA GLY A 513 20.40 3.24 -1.81
C GLY A 513 18.92 2.84 -1.59
N GLU A 514 18.29 2.34 -2.64
CA GLU A 514 16.91 1.88 -2.63
C GLU A 514 16.76 0.58 -1.82
N LEU A 515 15.73 0.48 -1.00
CA LEU A 515 15.27 -0.79 -0.46
C LEU A 515 14.38 -1.45 -1.51
N TYR A 516 15.01 -2.11 -2.46
CA TYR A 516 14.34 -2.75 -3.57
C TYR A 516 13.72 -4.08 -3.13
N LEU A 517 12.44 -4.25 -3.38
CA LEU A 517 11.74 -5.51 -3.21
C LEU A 517 11.90 -6.35 -4.47
N GLU A 518 12.52 -7.54 -4.36
CA GLU A 518 12.63 -8.50 -5.46
C GLU A 518 11.35 -9.35 -5.60
N LEU A 519 10.19 -8.69 -5.62
CA LEU A 519 8.86 -9.28 -5.76
C LEU A 519 7.93 -8.20 -6.27
N HIS A 520 6.75 -8.56 -6.77
CA HIS A 520 5.68 -7.63 -7.15
C HIS A 520 6.11 -6.56 -8.19
N ARG A 521 6.97 -6.94 -9.14
CA ARG A 521 7.54 -6.02 -10.14
C ARG A 521 6.50 -5.52 -11.16
N GLY A 522 5.44 -6.30 -11.40
CA GLY A 522 4.33 -5.94 -12.28
C GLY A 522 3.58 -4.70 -11.80
N THR A 523 3.54 -4.47 -10.48
CA THR A 523 2.85 -3.33 -9.85
C THR A 523 3.35 -1.97 -10.31
N LEU A 524 4.56 -1.88 -10.82
CA LEU A 524 5.13 -0.63 -11.32
C LEU A 524 4.50 -0.16 -12.64
N THR A 525 3.86 -1.04 -13.38
CA THR A 525 3.39 -0.76 -14.75
C THR A 525 1.96 -1.19 -15.05
N ASN A 526 1.39 -2.15 -14.32
CA ASN A 526 0.00 -2.56 -14.52
C ASN A 526 -0.96 -1.39 -14.24
N GLN A 527 -2.21 -1.48 -14.69
CA GLN A 527 -3.24 -0.44 -14.49
C GLN A 527 -2.70 0.99 -14.76
N HIS A 528 -1.94 1.15 -15.83
CA HIS A 528 -1.18 2.37 -16.16
C HIS A 528 -1.99 3.68 -16.12
N ARG A 529 -3.32 3.62 -16.35
CA ARG A 529 -4.21 4.79 -16.28
C ARG A 529 -4.28 5.39 -14.90
N ILE A 530 -4.24 4.56 -13.84
CA ILE A 530 -4.23 5.01 -12.45
C ILE A 530 -2.93 5.78 -12.18
N LYS A 531 -1.78 5.25 -12.59
CA LYS A 531 -0.47 5.87 -12.44
C LYS A 531 -0.34 7.17 -13.22
N ARG A 532 -0.88 7.20 -14.45
CA ARG A 532 -0.96 8.41 -15.27
C ARG A 532 -1.82 9.49 -14.59
N ASN A 533 -3.00 9.12 -14.09
CA ASN A 533 -3.88 10.05 -13.39
C ASN A 533 -3.25 10.57 -12.11
N ASN A 534 -2.55 9.71 -11.33
CA ASN A 534 -1.80 10.18 -10.17
C ASN A 534 -0.84 11.31 -10.55
N ARG A 535 0.00 11.12 -11.58
CA ARG A 535 0.95 12.16 -12.02
C ARG A 535 0.26 13.42 -12.49
N LYS A 536 -0.83 13.32 -13.25
CA LYS A 536 -1.61 14.49 -13.70
C LYS A 536 -2.25 15.24 -12.52
N ALA A 537 -2.80 14.51 -11.56
CA ALA A 537 -3.40 15.11 -10.36
C ALA A 537 -2.36 15.83 -9.48
N GLU A 538 -1.17 15.22 -9.30
CA GLU A 538 -0.05 15.87 -8.62
C GLU A 538 0.31 17.21 -9.26
N ILE A 539 0.40 17.25 -10.59
CA ILE A 539 0.70 18.48 -11.33
C ILE A 539 -0.44 19.49 -11.21
N ALA A 540 -1.68 19.06 -11.36
CA ALA A 540 -2.85 19.93 -11.29
C ALA A 540 -3.00 20.60 -9.91
N ILE A 541 -2.85 19.84 -8.83
CA ILE A 541 -2.88 20.40 -7.46
C ILE A 541 -1.73 21.39 -7.25
N ARG A 542 -0.53 21.09 -7.71
CA ARG A 542 0.62 21.98 -7.58
C ARG A 542 0.42 23.28 -8.36
N ASN A 543 -0.14 23.20 -9.56
CA ASN A 543 -0.46 24.39 -10.37
C ASN A 543 -1.55 25.23 -9.67
N LEU A 544 -2.59 24.59 -9.13
CA LEU A 544 -3.65 25.29 -8.39
C LEU A 544 -3.08 26.03 -7.16
N GLU A 545 -2.20 25.37 -6.38
CA GLU A 545 -1.54 26.03 -5.24
C GLU A 545 -0.72 27.24 -5.67
N TYR A 546 0.09 27.10 -6.71
CA TYR A 546 0.89 28.19 -7.23
C TYR A 546 0.00 29.37 -7.67
N MET A 547 -1.06 29.12 -8.44
CA MET A 547 -1.97 30.16 -8.89
C MET A 547 -2.77 30.79 -7.76
N THR A 548 -3.16 30.03 -6.74
CA THR A 548 -3.80 30.55 -5.54
C THR A 548 -2.90 31.55 -4.81
N VAL A 549 -1.62 31.21 -4.66
CA VAL A 549 -0.63 32.12 -4.03
C VAL A 549 -0.40 33.34 -4.90
N LEU A 550 -0.22 33.18 -6.19
CA LEU A 550 0.03 34.28 -7.12
C LEU A 550 -1.15 35.27 -7.17
N SER A 551 -2.39 34.77 -7.31
CA SER A 551 -3.61 35.56 -7.28
C SER A 551 -3.76 36.32 -5.97
N ALA A 552 -3.49 35.67 -4.84
CA ALA A 552 -3.54 36.33 -3.53
C ALA A 552 -2.51 37.46 -3.38
N LEU A 553 -1.31 37.28 -3.91
CA LEU A 553 -0.26 38.32 -3.91
C LEU A 553 -0.64 39.52 -4.77
N GLN A 554 -1.31 39.30 -5.89
CA GLN A 554 -1.76 40.39 -6.78
C GLN A 554 -2.98 41.14 -6.22
N SER A 555 -3.99 40.40 -5.73
CA SER A 555 -5.23 40.99 -5.22
C SER A 555 -5.17 41.47 -3.77
N GLY A 556 -4.14 41.09 -3.01
CA GLY A 556 -4.05 41.30 -1.57
C GLY A 556 -5.04 40.45 -0.75
N LYS A 557 -5.72 39.48 -1.37
CA LYS A 557 -6.66 38.56 -0.70
C LYS A 557 -5.89 37.59 0.21
N LYS A 558 -6.55 37.09 1.27
CA LYS A 558 -5.98 36.08 2.14
C LYS A 558 -5.94 34.72 1.41
N ILE A 559 -4.79 34.03 1.47
CA ILE A 559 -4.67 32.68 0.96
C ILE A 559 -5.56 31.75 1.78
N SER A 560 -6.42 30.98 1.11
CA SER A 560 -7.21 29.90 1.72
C SER A 560 -6.80 28.55 1.09
N GLY A 561 -6.57 27.56 1.94
CA GLY A 561 -6.34 26.18 1.52
C GLY A 561 -7.61 25.33 1.49
N GLU A 562 -8.78 25.89 1.78
CA GLU A 562 -10.03 25.14 1.94
C GLU A 562 -10.45 24.38 0.67
N ALA A 563 -10.21 24.95 -0.50
CA ALA A 563 -10.52 24.30 -1.77
C ALA A 563 -9.49 23.22 -2.16
N ILE A 564 -8.23 23.37 -1.75
CA ILE A 564 -7.11 22.50 -2.15
C ILE A 564 -7.00 21.27 -1.22
N ALA A 565 -7.29 21.44 0.06
CA ALA A 565 -7.08 20.39 1.06
C ALA A 565 -7.92 19.12 0.78
N PRO A 566 -9.20 19.18 0.40
CA PRO A 566 -9.97 17.98 0.04
C PRO A 566 -9.41 17.25 -1.18
N LEU A 567 -9.02 18.00 -2.23
CA LEU A 567 -8.43 17.42 -3.44
C LEU A 567 -7.10 16.72 -3.13
N THR A 568 -6.27 17.34 -2.29
CA THR A 568 -5.02 16.73 -1.84
C THR A 568 -5.30 15.46 -1.03
N GLY A 569 -6.19 15.52 -0.03
CA GLY A 569 -6.54 14.35 0.78
C GLY A 569 -7.06 13.16 -0.03
N LEU A 570 -7.87 13.46 -1.05
CA LEU A 570 -8.41 12.45 -1.97
C LEU A 570 -7.30 11.82 -2.84
N LEU A 571 -6.36 12.63 -3.36
CA LEU A 571 -5.23 12.09 -4.10
C LEU A 571 -4.31 11.26 -3.20
N LEU A 572 -4.01 11.72 -1.98
CA LEU A 572 -3.18 10.98 -1.03
C LEU A 572 -3.79 9.62 -0.66
N LEU A 573 -5.12 9.53 -0.53
CA LEU A 573 -5.86 8.28 -0.34
C LEU A 573 -5.61 7.31 -1.51
N ASN A 574 -5.70 7.81 -2.75
CA ASN A 574 -5.47 7.02 -3.97
C ASN A 574 -4.01 6.60 -4.17
N GLN A 575 -3.08 7.09 -3.37
CA GLN A 575 -1.68 6.65 -3.35
C GLN A 575 -1.45 5.46 -2.41
N PHE A 576 -2.51 4.86 -1.84
CA PHE A 576 -2.42 3.62 -1.09
C PHE A 576 -1.72 2.52 -1.89
N HIS A 577 -0.94 1.65 -1.19
CA HIS A 577 0.00 0.71 -1.82
C HIS A 577 -0.65 -0.44 -2.63
N ASP A 578 -1.97 -0.61 -2.59
CA ASP A 578 -2.70 -1.47 -3.51
C ASP A 578 -3.51 -0.69 -4.56
N ILE A 579 -3.96 0.54 -4.26
CA ILE A 579 -4.71 1.35 -5.23
C ILE A 579 -3.79 1.82 -6.36
N LEU A 580 -2.72 2.54 -6.02
CA LEU A 580 -1.81 3.08 -7.02
C LEU A 580 -1.03 2.00 -7.79
N PRO A 581 -0.52 0.94 -7.16
CA PRO A 581 0.02 -0.23 -7.84
C PRO A 581 -0.98 -0.97 -8.74
N GLY A 582 -2.29 -0.82 -8.50
CA GLY A 582 -3.34 -1.44 -9.30
C GLY A 582 -3.60 -2.91 -8.95
N THR A 583 -3.40 -3.29 -7.70
CA THR A 583 -3.56 -4.65 -7.18
C THR A 583 -4.91 -4.90 -6.50
N CYS A 584 -5.83 -3.96 -6.66
CA CYS A 584 -7.19 -4.03 -6.16
C CYS A 584 -8.16 -4.70 -7.15
N ILE A 585 -9.39 -4.94 -6.67
CA ILE A 585 -10.50 -5.39 -7.50
C ILE A 585 -10.92 -4.32 -8.53
N PRO A 586 -11.55 -4.71 -9.66
CA PRO A 586 -11.94 -3.79 -10.74
C PRO A 586 -12.78 -2.59 -10.29
N ARG A 587 -13.69 -2.77 -9.34
CA ARG A 587 -14.48 -1.67 -8.78
C ARG A 587 -13.60 -0.57 -8.19
N VAL A 588 -12.54 -0.92 -7.49
CA VAL A 588 -11.59 0.06 -6.90
C VAL A 588 -10.81 0.79 -7.99
N HIS A 589 -10.46 0.09 -9.09
CA HIS A 589 -9.82 0.75 -10.24
C HIS A 589 -10.73 1.83 -10.83
N ASP A 590 -12.01 1.54 -11.01
CA ASP A 590 -12.99 2.50 -11.54
C ASP A 590 -13.20 3.68 -10.58
N GLU A 591 -13.33 3.40 -9.28
CA GLU A 591 -13.44 4.42 -8.24
C GLU A 591 -12.19 5.33 -8.21
N SER A 592 -11.00 4.75 -8.28
CA SER A 592 -9.73 5.51 -8.32
C SER A 592 -9.61 6.38 -9.55
N LEU A 593 -9.98 5.86 -10.73
CA LEU A 593 -9.98 6.64 -11.97
C LEU A 593 -10.97 7.80 -11.92
N ALA A 594 -12.17 7.58 -11.35
CA ALA A 594 -13.17 8.63 -11.18
C ALA A 594 -12.71 9.68 -10.18
N GLN A 595 -12.18 9.29 -9.02
CA GLN A 595 -11.70 10.19 -7.97
C GLN A 595 -10.50 11.02 -8.43
N THR A 596 -9.51 10.39 -9.05
CA THR A 596 -8.33 11.11 -9.56
C THR A 596 -8.66 11.97 -10.78
N GLY A 597 -9.61 11.54 -11.61
CA GLY A 597 -10.22 12.35 -12.67
C GLY A 597 -10.85 13.62 -12.13
N HIS A 598 -11.68 13.49 -11.09
CA HIS A 598 -12.29 14.63 -10.40
C HIS A 598 -11.23 15.60 -9.83
N VAL A 599 -10.18 15.08 -9.22
CA VAL A 599 -9.05 15.92 -8.72
C VAL A 599 -8.43 16.73 -9.85
N ILE A 600 -8.18 16.11 -11.00
CA ILE A 600 -7.58 16.77 -12.17
C ILE A 600 -8.52 17.85 -12.70
N GLU A 601 -9.78 17.51 -12.93
CA GLU A 601 -10.79 18.39 -13.49
C GLU A 601 -11.04 19.60 -12.59
N GLU A 602 -11.28 19.38 -11.30
CA GLU A 602 -11.60 20.46 -10.36
C GLU A 602 -10.39 21.36 -10.10
N ALA A 603 -9.18 20.80 -9.95
CA ALA A 603 -7.97 21.60 -9.79
C ALA A 603 -7.67 22.43 -11.05
N THR A 604 -7.89 21.88 -12.24
CA THR A 604 -7.71 22.60 -13.51
C THR A 604 -8.75 23.71 -13.67
N LYS A 605 -10.02 23.44 -13.36
CA LYS A 605 -11.11 24.41 -13.39
C LYS A 605 -10.82 25.59 -12.47
N GLN A 606 -10.49 25.34 -11.20
CA GLN A 606 -10.16 26.40 -10.23
C GLN A 606 -8.91 27.19 -10.66
N THR A 607 -7.91 26.51 -11.23
CA THR A 607 -6.74 27.19 -11.81
C THR A 607 -7.14 28.14 -12.92
N THR A 608 -8.05 27.72 -13.80
CA THR A 608 -8.55 28.53 -14.91
C THR A 608 -9.38 29.75 -14.40
N GLU A 609 -10.25 29.54 -13.41
CA GLU A 609 -11.00 30.61 -12.76
C GLU A 609 -10.08 31.68 -12.15
N LEU A 610 -9.02 31.26 -11.44
CA LEU A 610 -8.00 32.20 -10.91
C LEU A 610 -7.28 32.98 -12.01
N LEU A 611 -6.97 32.34 -13.13
CA LEU A 611 -6.33 33.00 -14.26
C LEU A 611 -7.25 34.03 -14.92
N VAL A 612 -8.54 33.75 -15.05
CA VAL A 612 -9.55 34.70 -15.56
C VAL A 612 -9.68 35.90 -14.61
N ASP A 613 -9.86 35.67 -13.32
CA ASP A 613 -9.94 36.72 -12.30
C ASP A 613 -8.70 37.66 -12.36
N MET A 614 -7.51 37.06 -12.45
CA MET A 614 -6.25 37.82 -12.54
C MET A 614 -6.17 38.67 -13.83
N ALA A 615 -6.68 38.16 -14.95
CA ALA A 615 -6.71 38.88 -16.21
C ALA A 615 -7.70 40.05 -16.18
N GLU A 616 -8.86 39.90 -15.54
CA GLU A 616 -9.85 40.95 -15.33
C GLU A 616 -9.32 42.05 -14.41
N GLU A 617 -8.68 41.71 -13.27
CA GLU A 617 -8.11 42.69 -12.33
C GLU A 617 -6.99 43.56 -12.98
N THR A 618 -6.28 43.01 -13.97
CA THR A 618 -5.21 43.75 -14.68
C THR A 618 -5.73 44.59 -15.86
N GLY A 619 -7.04 44.55 -16.17
CA GLY A 619 -7.65 45.23 -17.32
C GLY A 619 -7.24 44.63 -18.68
N ALA A 620 -6.59 43.44 -18.66
CA ALA A 620 -6.20 42.78 -19.90
C ALA A 620 -7.37 42.20 -20.70
N ALA A 621 -8.51 42.05 -20.05
CA ALA A 621 -9.75 41.56 -20.69
C ALA A 621 -10.42 42.56 -21.63
N ASP A 622 -10.11 43.87 -21.55
CA ASP A 622 -10.80 44.94 -22.31
C ASP A 622 -10.15 45.28 -23.66
N SER A 623 -9.02 44.65 -24.05
CA SER A 623 -8.37 44.92 -25.33
C SER A 623 -9.04 44.10 -26.44
N THR A 624 -9.85 44.75 -27.25
CA THR A 624 -10.54 44.17 -28.42
C THR A 624 -9.64 44.08 -29.67
N GLU A 625 -8.45 44.66 -29.65
CA GLU A 625 -7.58 44.76 -30.80
C GLU A 625 -6.45 43.67 -30.84
N HIS A 626 -6.06 43.09 -29.70
CA HIS A 626 -4.97 42.11 -29.65
C HIS A 626 -5.26 40.98 -28.66
N ALA A 627 -5.07 39.73 -29.09
CA ALA A 627 -5.19 38.58 -28.21
C ALA A 627 -3.84 38.29 -27.53
N PHE A 628 -3.75 38.42 -26.21
CA PHE A 628 -2.56 38.02 -25.45
C PHE A 628 -2.70 36.63 -24.88
N ARG A 629 -1.56 35.92 -24.76
CA ARG A 629 -1.43 34.67 -24.02
C ARG A 629 -0.35 34.85 -22.96
N THR A 630 -0.70 34.60 -21.69
CA THR A 630 0.26 34.65 -20.62
C THR A 630 0.63 33.23 -20.23
N LEU A 631 1.91 32.95 -20.31
CA LEU A 631 2.52 31.66 -19.97
C LEU A 631 3.14 31.75 -18.58
N TYR A 632 2.84 30.78 -17.74
CA TYR A 632 3.34 30.73 -16.38
C TYR A 632 4.29 29.54 -16.21
N ASN A 633 5.47 29.78 -15.68
CA ASN A 633 6.37 28.73 -15.21
C ASN A 633 6.14 28.48 -13.73
N THR A 634 5.50 27.37 -13.40
CA THR A 634 5.24 26.97 -12.01
C THR A 634 6.41 26.27 -11.34
N LEU A 635 7.58 26.15 -12.02
CA LEU A 635 8.77 25.46 -11.51
C LEU A 635 9.78 26.46 -10.94
N SER A 636 10.68 25.95 -10.07
CA SER A 636 11.69 26.74 -9.37
C SER A 636 12.98 26.99 -10.19
N PHE A 637 12.96 26.75 -11.50
CA PHE A 637 14.10 26.97 -12.40
C PHE A 637 13.60 27.54 -13.74
N ASP A 638 14.49 28.24 -14.43
CA ASP A 638 14.23 28.81 -15.74
C ASP A 638 13.98 27.70 -16.76
N ARG A 639 13.06 27.95 -17.69
CA ARG A 639 12.70 27.00 -18.76
C ARG A 639 12.84 27.64 -20.12
N SER A 640 13.40 26.85 -21.05
CA SER A 640 13.55 27.18 -22.46
C SER A 640 13.01 26.10 -23.40
N ASP A 641 12.12 25.23 -22.88
CA ASP A 641 11.51 24.17 -23.68
C ASP A 641 10.59 24.76 -24.77
N VAL A 642 10.34 23.98 -25.80
CA VAL A 642 9.29 24.29 -26.79
C VAL A 642 7.94 24.39 -26.08
N VAL A 643 7.24 25.51 -26.29
CA VAL A 643 5.91 25.77 -25.73
C VAL A 643 4.87 25.51 -26.82
N TYR A 644 3.80 24.79 -26.47
CA TYR A 644 2.69 24.51 -27.36
C TYR A 644 1.47 25.34 -26.94
N VAL A 645 1.10 26.33 -27.72
CA VAL A 645 -0.06 27.16 -27.45
C VAL A 645 -1.23 26.67 -28.32
N PRO A 646 -2.37 26.29 -27.71
CA PRO A 646 -3.54 25.94 -28.50
C PRO A 646 -3.98 27.12 -29.37
N VAL A 647 -4.18 26.90 -30.66
CA VAL A 647 -4.55 27.94 -31.60
C VAL A 647 -5.58 27.43 -32.61
N GLU A 648 -6.41 28.32 -33.10
CA GLU A 648 -7.11 28.11 -34.37
C GLU A 648 -6.11 28.31 -35.51
N LYS A 649 -6.41 27.82 -36.70
CA LYS A 649 -5.53 27.97 -37.87
C LYS A 649 -5.20 29.43 -38.11
N ASP A 650 -3.99 29.70 -38.63
CA ASP A 650 -3.51 31.02 -39.02
C ASP A 650 -3.17 32.00 -37.88
N SER A 651 -2.62 31.49 -36.76
CA SER A 651 -2.12 32.30 -35.65
C SER A 651 -0.58 32.26 -35.54
N HIS A 652 0.02 33.37 -35.11
CA HIS A 652 1.44 33.45 -34.79
C HIS A 652 1.72 34.37 -33.62
N ILE A 653 2.85 34.22 -32.97
CA ILE A 653 3.32 35.11 -31.92
C ILE A 653 4.25 36.13 -32.50
N GLY A 654 4.05 37.38 -32.20
CA GLY A 654 4.94 38.48 -32.63
C GLY A 654 6.31 38.36 -31.99
N GLY A 655 7.37 38.74 -32.76
CA GLY A 655 8.77 38.66 -32.33
C GLY A 655 9.62 37.70 -33.17
N GLU A 656 10.90 37.62 -32.84
CA GLU A 656 11.86 36.75 -33.55
C GLU A 656 11.97 35.35 -32.94
N TYR A 657 10.83 34.63 -32.84
CA TYR A 657 10.75 33.26 -32.33
C TYR A 657 10.71 32.28 -33.48
N ALA A 658 11.40 31.11 -33.32
CA ALA A 658 11.11 29.99 -34.18
C ALA A 658 9.74 29.43 -33.80
N GLN A 659 8.84 29.28 -34.77
CA GLN A 659 7.46 28.86 -34.54
C GLN A 659 6.90 28.13 -35.75
N GLN A 660 5.98 27.21 -35.50
CA GLN A 660 5.26 26.45 -36.53
C GLN A 660 3.94 25.91 -35.98
N ILE A 661 2.97 25.66 -36.86
CA ILE A 661 1.75 24.95 -36.49
C ILE A 661 2.02 23.43 -36.51
N VAL A 662 1.57 22.74 -35.46
CA VAL A 662 1.69 21.29 -35.32
C VAL A 662 0.36 20.69 -34.91
N GLU A 663 -0.03 19.59 -35.56
CA GLU A 663 -1.17 18.76 -35.12
C GLU A 663 -0.64 17.67 -34.19
N LYS A 664 -1.22 17.56 -32.98
CA LYS A 664 -0.88 16.50 -32.03
C LYS A 664 -1.83 15.30 -32.15
N LEU A 665 -1.54 14.25 -31.34
CA LEU A 665 -2.35 13.01 -31.31
C LEU A 665 -3.76 13.20 -30.78
N ASP A 666 -4.07 14.32 -30.14
CA ASP A 666 -5.44 14.71 -29.73
C ASP A 666 -6.27 15.32 -30.86
N GLY A 667 -5.68 15.49 -32.05
CA GLY A 667 -6.33 16.09 -33.21
C GLY A 667 -6.46 17.60 -33.15
N GLN A 668 -5.79 18.29 -32.19
CA GLN A 668 -5.79 19.75 -32.08
C GLN A 668 -4.53 20.34 -32.69
N ASP A 669 -4.69 21.55 -33.23
CA ASP A 669 -3.59 22.35 -33.74
C ASP A 669 -2.98 23.19 -32.61
N TYR A 670 -1.66 23.22 -32.57
CA TYR A 670 -0.89 24.02 -31.63
C TYR A 670 0.15 24.86 -32.35
N LEU A 671 0.37 26.06 -31.87
CA LEU A 671 1.53 26.84 -32.27
C LEU A 671 2.70 26.39 -31.38
N ALA A 672 3.65 25.64 -31.94
CA ALA A 672 4.90 25.28 -31.31
C ALA A 672 5.87 26.45 -31.38
N VAL A 673 6.35 26.94 -30.26
CA VAL A 673 7.23 28.12 -30.16
C VAL A 673 8.49 27.76 -29.36
N ASP A 674 9.65 28.03 -29.93
CA ASP A 674 10.94 27.87 -29.28
C ASP A 674 11.58 29.23 -28.97
N GLY A 675 12.34 29.30 -27.85
CA GLY A 675 13.02 30.51 -27.39
C GLY A 675 12.19 31.41 -26.45
N LEU A 676 11.04 30.97 -26.03
CA LEU A 676 10.23 31.65 -24.99
C LEU A 676 10.77 31.40 -23.58
N ASN A 677 11.97 31.87 -23.29
CA ASN A 677 12.59 31.68 -21.97
C ASN A 677 11.66 32.14 -20.85
N LEU A 678 11.19 31.21 -20.02
CA LEU A 678 10.28 31.44 -18.88
C LEU A 678 11.09 31.40 -17.57
N PRO A 679 11.15 32.52 -16.83
CA PRO A 679 11.91 32.55 -15.57
C PRO A 679 11.28 31.64 -14.51
N ALA A 680 12.09 31.19 -13.55
CA ALA A 680 11.60 30.41 -12.40
C ALA A 680 10.47 31.13 -11.67
N PHE A 681 9.37 30.45 -11.41
CA PHE A 681 8.15 31.00 -10.78
C PHE A 681 7.66 32.30 -11.44
N GLY A 682 7.95 32.50 -12.70
CA GLY A 682 7.60 33.72 -13.43
C GLY A 682 6.61 33.49 -14.56
N SER A 683 6.35 34.57 -15.27
CA SER A 683 5.44 34.54 -16.43
C SER A 683 6.00 35.35 -17.60
N ARG A 684 5.44 35.11 -18.78
CA ARG A 684 5.68 35.88 -19.97
C ARG A 684 4.38 36.03 -20.76
N SER A 685 4.00 37.25 -21.07
CA SER A 685 2.90 37.51 -21.96
C SER A 685 3.40 37.68 -23.38
N VAL A 686 2.72 37.10 -24.33
CA VAL A 686 3.00 37.14 -25.75
C VAL A 686 1.73 37.55 -26.49
N GLU A 687 1.88 38.37 -27.52
CA GLU A 687 0.79 38.77 -28.39
C GLU A 687 0.55 37.70 -29.46
N LEU A 688 -0.68 37.20 -29.51
CA LEU A 688 -1.11 36.26 -30.55
C LEU A 688 -1.83 37.06 -31.64
N SER A 689 -1.32 37.04 -32.84
CA SER A 689 -1.85 37.77 -34.00
C SER A 689 -2.41 36.79 -35.02
N ASP A 690 -3.54 37.18 -35.64
CA ASP A 690 -4.02 36.50 -36.85
C ASP A 690 -3.09 36.83 -38.01
N GLY A 691 -2.83 35.88 -38.86
CA GLY A 691 -1.98 36.08 -40.04
C GLY A 691 -1.71 34.78 -40.80
N ALA A 692 -1.07 34.89 -41.93
CA ALA A 692 -0.69 33.72 -42.74
C ALA A 692 0.12 32.74 -41.87
N PRO A 693 -0.22 31.44 -41.90
CA PRO A 693 0.52 30.46 -41.13
C PRO A 693 2.00 30.51 -41.51
N VAL A 694 2.85 30.26 -40.52
CA VAL A 694 4.24 29.88 -40.79
C VAL A 694 4.14 28.57 -41.55
N GLU A 695 4.32 28.58 -42.88
CA GLU A 695 4.14 27.43 -43.71
C GLU A 695 5.04 26.25 -43.22
N ASN A 696 4.39 25.11 -43.03
CA ASN A 696 5.12 23.84 -42.83
C ASN A 696 5.89 23.58 -44.14
N ALA A 697 7.22 23.55 -44.06
CA ALA A 697 8.05 23.34 -45.24
C ALA A 697 8.05 21.84 -45.61
N ASP A 698 8.14 21.56 -46.90
CA ASP A 698 8.34 20.22 -47.40
C ASP A 698 9.76 19.73 -47.09
N CYS A 699 9.90 18.74 -46.17
CA CYS A 699 11.20 18.18 -45.81
C CYS A 699 11.97 17.47 -46.91
N GLY A 700 11.32 17.21 -48.07
CA GLY A 700 11.91 16.55 -49.25
C GLY A 700 12.50 17.50 -50.30
N ALA A 701 12.21 18.80 -50.20
CA ALA A 701 12.73 19.74 -51.18
C ALA A 701 14.12 20.24 -50.77
N VAL A 702 15.14 19.68 -51.39
CA VAL A 702 16.46 20.32 -51.46
C VAL A 702 16.26 21.69 -52.05
N ALA A 703 16.43 22.77 -51.27
CA ALA A 703 16.30 24.14 -51.71
C ALA A 703 17.26 24.45 -52.85
N SER A 704 16.79 24.42 -54.09
CA SER A 704 17.50 24.85 -55.28
C SER A 704 17.06 26.26 -55.69
N SER A 705 16.90 27.20 -54.76
CA SER A 705 16.94 28.66 -55.09
C SER A 705 17.15 29.46 -53.79
N ALA A 706 18.22 30.20 -53.79
CA ALA A 706 18.53 31.21 -52.77
C ALA A 706 17.59 32.38 -52.95
N GLU A 707 16.46 32.41 -52.20
CA GLU A 707 15.76 33.63 -51.83
C GLU A 707 14.81 33.34 -50.67
N THR A 708 15.17 33.82 -49.45
CA THR A 708 14.30 34.12 -48.32
C THR A 708 13.24 33.07 -47.87
N SER A 709 13.68 31.89 -47.40
CA SER A 709 12.96 31.13 -46.41
C SER A 709 13.96 30.67 -45.36
N ALA A 710 13.59 30.70 -44.06
CA ALA A 710 14.41 30.15 -42.99
C ALA A 710 14.62 28.66 -43.30
N ALA A 711 15.88 28.25 -43.52
CA ALA A 711 16.18 26.89 -43.89
C ALA A 711 15.65 25.90 -42.83
N VAL A 712 14.77 24.97 -43.23
CA VAL A 712 14.27 23.92 -42.36
C VAL A 712 15.46 23.07 -41.93
N PRO A 713 15.70 22.89 -40.65
CA PRO A 713 16.88 22.20 -40.13
C PRO A 713 16.84 20.68 -40.27
N PHE A 714 15.83 20.13 -40.93
CA PHE A 714 15.60 18.71 -41.11
C PHE A 714 15.64 18.34 -42.60
N VAL A 715 16.29 17.23 -42.93
CA VAL A 715 16.33 16.69 -44.30
C VAL A 715 15.90 15.22 -44.22
N LEU A 716 14.77 14.87 -44.81
CA LEU A 716 14.26 13.50 -44.87
C LEU A 716 14.29 13.03 -46.36
N ASP A 717 15.09 11.99 -46.62
CA ASP A 717 15.16 11.31 -47.92
C ASP A 717 14.86 9.80 -47.71
N GLY A 718 13.62 9.40 -47.99
CA GLY A 718 13.15 8.03 -47.76
C GLY A 718 13.19 7.67 -46.29
N ASP A 719 14.03 6.72 -45.91
CA ASP A 719 14.23 6.30 -44.52
C ASP A 719 15.44 6.95 -43.83
N HIS A 720 16.09 7.90 -44.49
CA HIS A 720 17.26 8.63 -43.98
C HIS A 720 16.86 10.04 -43.56
N LEU A 721 16.98 10.34 -42.24
CA LEU A 721 16.69 11.64 -41.65
C LEU A 721 17.99 12.28 -41.10
N GLN A 722 18.27 13.49 -41.55
CA GLN A 722 19.29 14.34 -40.94
C GLN A 722 18.63 15.45 -40.12
N THR A 723 19.01 15.52 -38.84
CA THR A 723 18.61 16.60 -37.92
C THR A 723 19.84 17.45 -37.61
N PRO A 724 19.77 18.58 -36.93
CA PRO A 724 20.91 19.31 -36.43
C PRO A 724 21.88 18.47 -35.62
N PHE A 725 21.40 17.44 -34.92
CA PHE A 725 22.19 16.67 -33.95
C PHE A 725 22.43 15.22 -34.37
N TYR A 726 21.61 14.65 -35.22
CA TYR A 726 21.62 13.22 -35.51
C TYR A 726 21.51 12.94 -37.01
N ASP A 727 22.20 11.87 -37.40
CA ASP A 727 21.99 11.17 -38.64
C ASP A 727 21.25 9.87 -38.32
N VAL A 728 20.01 9.74 -38.80
CA VAL A 728 19.05 8.70 -38.38
C VAL A 728 18.68 7.84 -39.58
N ILE A 729 18.70 6.52 -39.43
CA ILE A 729 18.20 5.60 -40.44
C ILE A 729 17.06 4.80 -39.78
N PHE A 730 15.91 4.79 -40.43
CA PHE A 730 14.78 3.95 -40.02
C PHE A 730 14.80 2.61 -40.76
N ASP A 731 14.28 1.58 -40.15
CA ASP A 731 14.01 0.30 -40.82
C ASP A 731 12.62 0.29 -41.45
N GLU A 732 12.30 -0.80 -42.15
CA GLU A 732 11.00 -1.03 -42.83
C GLU A 732 9.78 -0.99 -41.88
N ARG A 733 10.01 -1.06 -40.56
CA ARG A 733 8.98 -0.97 -39.52
C ARG A 733 8.93 0.40 -38.84
N GLY A 734 9.74 1.33 -39.32
CA GLY A 734 9.77 2.69 -38.78
C GLY A 734 10.52 2.83 -37.46
N TYR A 735 11.28 1.81 -37.03
CA TYR A 735 12.16 1.89 -35.87
C TYR A 735 13.52 2.48 -36.27
N ILE A 736 14.23 3.05 -35.29
CA ILE A 736 15.55 3.65 -35.56
C ILE A 736 16.60 2.53 -35.60
N SER A 737 17.05 2.17 -36.78
CA SER A 737 18.09 1.18 -37.04
C SER A 737 19.50 1.70 -36.91
N SER A 738 19.71 3.04 -37.11
CA SER A 738 20.95 3.73 -36.87
C SER A 738 20.70 5.13 -36.32
N LEU A 739 21.46 5.52 -35.32
CA LEU A 739 21.44 6.85 -34.72
C LEU A 739 22.85 7.31 -34.47
N ILE A 740 23.37 8.19 -35.36
CA ILE A 740 24.71 8.70 -35.26
C ILE A 740 24.67 10.13 -34.74
N ASP A 741 25.41 10.41 -33.68
CA ASP A 741 25.65 11.76 -33.17
C ASP A 741 26.54 12.50 -34.14
N ARG A 742 26.05 13.58 -34.75
CA ARG A 742 26.76 14.34 -35.77
C ARG A 742 27.92 15.15 -35.24
N GLU A 743 27.93 15.46 -33.96
CA GLU A 743 29.03 16.25 -33.34
C GLU A 743 30.31 15.42 -33.24
N ASN A 744 30.19 14.13 -32.89
CA ASN A 744 31.34 13.28 -32.62
C ASN A 744 31.42 12.02 -33.51
N GLY A 745 30.45 11.82 -34.39
CA GLY A 745 30.38 10.67 -35.31
C GLY A 745 30.07 9.32 -34.63
N ARG A 746 29.57 9.34 -33.38
CA ARG A 746 29.37 8.13 -32.60
C ARG A 746 28.02 7.49 -32.94
N GLN A 747 28.02 6.19 -33.22
CA GLN A 747 26.79 5.37 -33.27
C GLN A 747 26.26 5.18 -31.86
N LEU A 748 25.03 5.61 -31.64
CA LEU A 748 24.34 5.53 -30.35
C LEU A 748 23.48 4.26 -30.23
N LYS A 749 23.05 3.66 -31.34
CA LYS A 749 22.33 2.40 -31.38
C LYS A 749 23.30 1.25 -31.12
N GLY A 750 22.94 0.30 -30.25
CA GLY A 750 23.69 -0.91 -29.93
C GLY A 750 23.61 -1.99 -31.00
N GLU A 751 24.05 -3.22 -30.71
CA GLU A 751 24.06 -4.33 -31.66
C GLU A 751 22.72 -5.09 -31.71
N GLY A 752 21.86 -5.01 -30.70
CA GLY A 752 20.58 -5.74 -30.60
C GLY A 752 19.42 -5.07 -31.32
N TYR A 753 18.28 -4.90 -30.68
CA TYR A 753 17.09 -4.32 -31.27
C TYR A 753 17.30 -2.91 -31.81
N ALA A 754 16.55 -2.51 -32.82
CA ALA A 754 16.44 -1.11 -33.21
C ALA A 754 15.86 -0.28 -32.04
N LEU A 755 16.15 1.02 -32.00
CA LEU A 755 15.61 1.88 -30.95
C LEU A 755 14.10 2.08 -31.17
N ASN A 756 13.34 2.07 -30.08
CA ASN A 756 11.88 2.14 -30.08
C ASN A 756 11.18 0.88 -30.61
N THR A 757 11.83 -0.29 -30.58
CA THR A 757 11.20 -1.55 -30.97
C THR A 757 10.14 -1.97 -29.95
N PHE A 758 8.93 -2.27 -30.40
CA PHE A 758 7.85 -2.76 -29.53
C PHE A 758 7.93 -4.28 -29.36
N LEU A 759 8.14 -4.72 -28.14
CA LEU A 759 8.21 -6.12 -27.74
C LEU A 759 6.98 -6.48 -26.93
N VAL A 760 6.32 -7.57 -27.30
CA VAL A 760 5.19 -8.12 -26.56
C VAL A 760 5.57 -9.50 -26.03
N ALA A 761 5.27 -9.75 -24.77
CA ALA A 761 5.43 -11.05 -24.14
C ALA A 761 4.12 -11.53 -23.52
N GLU A 762 4.01 -12.83 -23.32
CA GLU A 762 2.99 -13.40 -22.45
C GLU A 762 3.40 -13.17 -21.01
N ASP A 763 2.46 -12.69 -20.21
CA ASP A 763 2.65 -12.36 -18.79
C ASP A 763 1.70 -13.25 -17.97
N VAL A 764 2.26 -14.33 -17.43
CA VAL A 764 1.56 -15.30 -16.58
C VAL A 764 2.55 -15.71 -15.50
N PRO A 765 2.54 -15.03 -14.37
CA PRO A 765 3.44 -15.35 -13.26
C PRO A 765 3.07 -16.69 -12.61
N ASP A 766 4.00 -17.29 -11.88
CA ASP A 766 3.76 -18.51 -11.09
C ASP A 766 2.70 -18.28 -10.00
N SER A 767 2.75 -17.12 -9.38
CA SER A 767 1.85 -16.69 -8.31
C SER A 767 1.61 -15.18 -8.38
N TRP A 768 0.58 -14.70 -7.70
CA TRP A 768 0.28 -13.28 -7.56
C TRP A 768 0.05 -12.57 -8.90
N ASP A 769 -0.95 -13.05 -9.64
CA ASP A 769 -1.39 -12.39 -10.87
C ASP A 769 -1.67 -10.89 -10.62
N ASN A 770 -1.27 -10.04 -11.56
CA ASN A 770 -1.31 -8.58 -11.45
C ASN A 770 -0.28 -7.94 -10.49
N TRP A 771 0.41 -8.71 -9.63
CA TRP A 771 1.53 -8.22 -8.82
C TRP A 771 2.88 -8.57 -9.42
N ASP A 772 3.07 -9.82 -9.79
CA ASP A 772 4.37 -10.33 -10.19
C ASP A 772 4.63 -10.23 -11.70
N LEU A 773 5.89 -10.18 -12.01
CA LEU A 773 6.47 -10.28 -13.34
C LEU A 773 7.69 -11.18 -13.22
N ASP A 774 7.53 -12.42 -13.59
CA ASP A 774 8.58 -13.43 -13.46
C ASP A 774 9.73 -13.22 -14.42
N ALA A 775 10.94 -13.61 -14.01
CA ALA A 775 12.16 -13.41 -14.80
C ALA A 775 12.15 -14.16 -16.13
N ASP A 776 11.44 -15.29 -16.21
CA ASP A 776 11.34 -16.14 -17.41
C ASP A 776 10.52 -15.47 -18.55
N ILE A 777 9.82 -14.38 -18.28
CA ILE A 777 9.20 -13.55 -19.34
C ILE A 777 10.26 -13.10 -20.36
N ALA A 778 11.54 -13.07 -19.94
CA ALA A 778 12.66 -12.74 -20.82
C ALA A 778 12.75 -13.67 -22.06
N ASP A 779 12.34 -14.92 -21.91
CA ASP A 779 12.33 -15.91 -23.00
C ASP A 779 11.12 -15.78 -23.94
N LYS A 780 10.15 -14.98 -23.57
CA LYS A 780 8.86 -14.81 -24.25
C LYS A 780 8.76 -13.56 -25.11
N TRP A 781 9.72 -12.65 -25.07
CA TRP A 781 9.67 -11.43 -25.88
C TRP A 781 9.62 -11.71 -27.36
N ARG A 782 8.66 -11.07 -28.04
CA ARG A 782 8.47 -11.17 -29.49
C ARG A 782 8.30 -9.77 -30.06
N ASP A 783 9.08 -9.47 -31.07
CA ASP A 783 8.92 -8.32 -31.92
C ASP A 783 7.87 -8.65 -32.99
N CYS A 784 6.61 -8.44 -32.66
CA CYS A 784 5.47 -8.79 -33.51
C CYS A 784 4.63 -7.58 -33.97
N ALA A 785 5.02 -6.37 -33.60
CA ALA A 785 4.33 -5.17 -34.01
C ALA A 785 4.42 -4.96 -35.53
N LYS A 786 3.29 -4.68 -36.16
CA LYS A 786 3.18 -4.42 -37.59
C LYS A 786 2.92 -2.95 -37.83
N LEU A 787 3.82 -2.29 -38.56
CA LEU A 787 3.59 -0.93 -39.04
C LEU A 787 2.42 -0.91 -40.04
N LEU A 788 1.41 -0.09 -39.75
CA LEU A 788 0.24 0.10 -40.60
C LEU A 788 0.39 1.33 -41.50
N SER A 789 0.84 2.41 -40.92
CA SER A 789 1.10 3.67 -41.63
C SER A 789 2.24 4.43 -41.02
N ARG A 790 2.94 5.25 -41.83
CA ARG A 790 3.95 6.20 -41.37
C ARG A 790 3.91 7.42 -42.27
N SER A 791 3.84 8.61 -41.69
CA SER A 791 3.83 9.88 -42.41
C SER A 791 4.49 11.01 -41.61
N VAL A 792 4.99 12.00 -42.29
CA VAL A 792 5.37 13.26 -41.69
C VAL A 792 4.11 14.11 -41.51
N VAL A 793 3.77 14.46 -40.27
CA VAL A 793 2.61 15.28 -39.96
C VAL A 793 2.97 16.75 -39.73
N SER A 794 4.22 17.03 -39.39
CA SER A 794 4.72 18.38 -39.23
C SER A 794 6.23 18.43 -39.50
N CYS A 795 6.67 19.44 -40.25
CA CYS A 795 8.09 19.73 -40.45
C CYS A 795 8.27 21.24 -40.59
N GLY A 796 9.12 21.83 -39.75
CA GLY A 796 9.28 23.28 -39.75
C GLY A 796 10.50 23.78 -38.95
N ALA A 797 10.46 25.00 -38.51
CA ALA A 797 11.58 25.67 -37.84
C ALA A 797 11.82 25.14 -36.41
N VAL A 798 10.81 24.51 -35.77
CA VAL A 798 10.85 24.09 -34.38
C VAL A 798 11.08 22.59 -34.27
N GLU A 799 10.26 21.79 -34.98
CA GLU A 799 10.30 20.34 -34.89
C GLU A 799 9.95 19.63 -36.21
N LEU A 800 10.39 18.39 -36.32
CA LEU A 800 9.91 17.41 -37.25
C LEU A 800 9.14 16.33 -36.48
N ARG A 801 7.89 16.04 -36.91
CA ARG A 801 7.00 15.07 -36.29
C ARG A 801 6.66 13.97 -37.29
N ILE A 802 7.01 12.72 -36.94
CA ILE A 802 6.71 11.55 -37.77
C ILE A 802 5.69 10.71 -37.00
N ARG A 803 4.48 10.58 -37.57
CA ARG A 803 3.39 9.77 -37.01
C ARG A 803 3.45 8.36 -37.57
N SER A 804 3.41 7.37 -36.69
CA SER A 804 3.35 5.96 -37.05
C SER A 804 2.18 5.28 -36.34
N GLU A 805 1.52 4.36 -37.04
CA GLU A 805 0.48 3.50 -36.46
C GLU A 805 0.95 2.06 -36.46
N TYR A 806 0.73 1.36 -35.36
CA TYR A 806 1.15 -0.02 -35.19
C TYR A 806 0.00 -0.91 -34.72
N GLN A 807 -0.13 -2.09 -35.34
CA GLN A 807 -0.85 -3.22 -34.75
C GLN A 807 0.12 -4.02 -33.88
N LEU A 808 -0.10 -4.05 -32.58
CA LEU A 808 0.77 -4.74 -31.61
C LEU A 808 0.42 -6.22 -31.49
N THR A 809 -0.88 -6.49 -31.37
CA THR A 809 -1.46 -7.82 -31.25
C THR A 809 -2.71 -7.90 -32.12
N LYS A 810 -3.48 -8.98 -32.04
CA LYS A 810 -4.78 -9.06 -32.76
C LYS A 810 -5.80 -8.06 -32.23
N LYS A 811 -5.67 -7.61 -30.98
CA LYS A 811 -6.64 -6.75 -30.29
C LYS A 811 -6.11 -5.33 -30.02
N SER A 812 -4.82 -5.18 -29.82
CA SER A 812 -4.20 -3.95 -29.36
C SER A 812 -3.41 -3.24 -30.45
N SER A 813 -3.51 -1.90 -30.46
CA SER A 813 -2.82 -1.02 -31.39
C SER A 813 -2.27 0.21 -30.68
N LEU A 814 -1.36 0.92 -31.32
CA LEU A 814 -0.91 2.23 -30.88
C LEU A 814 -0.67 3.18 -32.04
N GLN A 815 -0.78 4.46 -31.74
CA GLN A 815 -0.35 5.55 -32.57
C GLN A 815 0.74 6.33 -31.85
N GLN A 816 1.82 6.65 -32.54
CA GLN A 816 2.97 7.33 -31.94
C GLN A 816 3.51 8.42 -32.86
N ASP A 817 3.74 9.58 -32.29
CA ASP A 817 4.52 10.65 -32.90
C ASP A 817 5.94 10.59 -32.39
N MET A 818 6.91 10.44 -33.30
CA MET A 818 8.33 10.59 -33.02
C MET A 818 8.72 12.02 -33.37
N VAL A 819 9.19 12.78 -32.39
CA VAL A 819 9.43 14.23 -32.49
C VAL A 819 10.91 14.53 -32.38
N PHE A 820 11.48 15.18 -33.42
CA PHE A 820 12.85 15.68 -33.45
C PHE A 820 12.84 17.22 -33.39
N TYR A 821 13.61 17.79 -32.49
CA TYR A 821 13.63 19.22 -32.23
C TYR A 821 14.81 19.90 -32.93
N SER A 822 14.60 21.15 -33.36
CA SER A 822 15.64 21.94 -34.08
C SER A 822 16.75 22.40 -33.16
N LYS A 823 16.50 22.65 -31.88
CA LYS A 823 17.47 23.19 -30.90
C LYS A 823 17.66 22.31 -29.66
N ASP A 824 16.99 21.18 -29.56
CA ASP A 824 17.15 20.22 -28.47
C ASP A 824 17.59 18.86 -29.00
N ARG A 825 18.50 18.21 -28.27
CA ARG A 825 19.04 16.88 -28.62
C ARG A 825 18.06 15.74 -28.24
N LYS A 826 16.99 16.02 -27.50
CA LYS A 826 16.00 15.00 -27.16
C LYS A 826 15.22 14.53 -28.39
N ILE A 827 14.78 13.26 -28.37
CA ILE A 827 13.82 12.69 -29.28
C ILE A 827 12.57 12.38 -28.46
N GLY A 828 11.43 12.98 -28.82
CA GLY A 828 10.15 12.76 -28.15
C GLY A 828 9.42 11.56 -28.73
N PHE A 829 8.70 10.82 -27.90
CA PHE A 829 7.80 9.75 -28.30
C PHE A 829 6.44 9.97 -27.65
N GLU A 830 5.54 10.67 -28.34
CA GLU A 830 4.18 10.89 -27.89
C GLU A 830 3.33 9.70 -28.34
N THR A 831 2.66 9.00 -27.44
CA THR A 831 2.01 7.73 -27.77
C THR A 831 0.60 7.66 -27.21
N VAL A 832 -0.36 7.27 -28.05
CA VAL A 832 -1.72 6.88 -27.66
C VAL A 832 -1.88 5.39 -27.95
N MET A 833 -2.29 4.64 -26.94
CA MET A 833 -2.40 3.20 -27.02
C MET A 833 -3.83 2.74 -26.76
N ASN A 834 -4.32 1.87 -27.65
CA ASN A 834 -5.54 1.11 -27.44
C ASN A 834 -5.16 -0.32 -27.04
N TRP A 835 -5.09 -0.58 -25.73
CA TRP A 835 -4.71 -1.87 -25.17
C TRP A 835 -5.95 -2.68 -24.80
N GLN A 836 -6.08 -3.89 -25.36
CA GLN A 836 -7.24 -4.78 -25.21
C GLN A 836 -6.83 -6.24 -24.90
N ASP A 837 -5.57 -6.47 -24.55
CA ASP A 837 -5.06 -7.80 -24.24
C ASP A 837 -4.93 -8.00 -22.72
N ASP A 838 -5.33 -9.20 -22.28
CA ASP A 838 -5.08 -9.71 -20.95
C ASP A 838 -3.83 -10.58 -20.97
N HIS A 839 -3.12 -10.69 -19.84
CA HIS A 839 -1.91 -11.50 -19.66
C HIS A 839 -0.87 -11.26 -20.79
N ARG A 840 -0.68 -10.00 -21.14
CA ARG A 840 0.35 -9.54 -22.07
C ARG A 840 1.09 -8.33 -21.50
N PHE A 841 2.37 -8.30 -21.74
CA PHE A 841 3.24 -7.20 -21.34
C PHE A 841 3.87 -6.56 -22.57
N LEU A 842 3.84 -5.23 -22.65
CA LEU A 842 4.43 -4.43 -23.72
C LEU A 842 5.68 -3.69 -23.23
N LYS A 843 6.75 -3.75 -24.01
CA LYS A 843 7.95 -2.92 -23.83
C LYS A 843 8.30 -2.16 -25.10
N ALA A 844 8.83 -0.96 -24.96
CA ALA A 844 9.61 -0.27 -26.00
C ALA A 844 11.10 -0.49 -25.72
N ALA A 845 11.79 -1.15 -26.63
CA ALA A 845 13.21 -1.47 -26.47
C ALA A 845 14.08 -0.35 -27.09
N PHE A 846 15.12 0.05 -26.35
CA PHE A 846 16.13 1.00 -26.79
C PHE A 846 17.51 0.40 -26.53
N ASP A 847 18.05 -0.34 -27.50
CA ASP A 847 19.37 -0.93 -27.39
C ASP A 847 20.42 0.11 -27.80
N THR A 848 21.16 0.62 -26.79
CA THR A 848 22.14 1.68 -26.99
C THR A 848 23.56 1.17 -26.90
N SER A 849 24.47 1.76 -27.67
CA SER A 849 25.91 1.50 -27.62
C SER A 849 26.61 2.13 -26.40
N ALA A 850 25.85 2.78 -25.51
CA ALA A 850 26.40 3.43 -24.35
C ALA A 850 26.85 2.40 -23.31
N VAL A 851 28.15 2.31 -23.06
CA VAL A 851 28.67 1.62 -21.89
C VAL A 851 28.55 2.56 -20.70
N LEU A 852 27.48 2.37 -19.93
CA LEU A 852 27.28 3.10 -18.68
C LEU A 852 28.22 2.54 -17.61
N ARG A 853 29.22 3.30 -17.22
CA ARG A 853 30.05 2.98 -16.05
C ARG A 853 29.27 3.13 -14.72
N GLU A 854 28.26 3.98 -14.74
CA GLU A 854 27.29 4.17 -13.64
C GLU A 854 25.92 4.52 -14.24
N MET A 855 24.91 3.71 -13.99
CA MET A 855 23.53 4.07 -14.32
C MET A 855 22.99 4.97 -13.20
N LYS A 856 22.82 6.24 -13.46
CA LYS A 856 21.93 7.08 -12.67
C LYS A 856 20.56 7.00 -13.33
N CYS A 857 19.71 6.10 -12.84
CA CYS A 857 18.30 6.18 -13.11
C CYS A 857 17.76 7.38 -12.32
N SER A 858 17.63 8.52 -12.94
CA SER A 858 16.86 9.62 -12.40
C SER A 858 15.39 9.32 -12.70
N SER A 859 14.75 8.47 -11.88
CA SER A 859 13.33 8.62 -11.70
C SER A 859 13.10 10.05 -11.24
N VAL A 860 12.22 10.77 -11.91
CA VAL A 860 12.04 12.21 -11.74
C VAL A 860 11.58 12.52 -10.31
N ILE A 861 12.53 12.67 -9.40
CA ILE A 861 12.40 13.50 -8.22
C ILE A 861 13.27 14.73 -8.47
N SER A 862 12.65 15.78 -8.97
CA SER A 862 13.30 17.02 -9.42
C SER A 862 13.82 17.91 -8.29
N SER A 863 14.30 17.32 -7.17
CA SER A 863 14.79 18.11 -6.04
C SER A 863 16.16 17.72 -5.48
N ALA A 864 16.89 16.76 -6.09
CA ALA A 864 18.20 16.38 -5.59
C ALA A 864 19.33 16.76 -6.56
N ARG A 865 20.27 17.59 -6.12
CA ARG A 865 21.56 17.80 -6.80
C ARG A 865 22.42 16.53 -6.64
N PRO A 866 23.09 16.04 -7.68
CA PRO A 866 24.01 14.92 -7.57
C PRO A 866 25.26 15.35 -6.82
N THR A 867 25.55 14.75 -5.68
CA THR A 867 26.86 14.79 -5.04
C THR A 867 27.68 13.59 -5.47
N ALA A 868 28.95 13.84 -5.75
CA ALA A 868 29.90 12.83 -6.24
C ALA A 868 30.05 11.67 -5.25
N THR A 869 29.82 10.43 -5.69
CA THR A 869 30.03 9.21 -4.94
C THR A 869 31.50 8.78 -4.94
N ARG A 870 32.02 8.37 -3.78
CA ARG A 870 33.31 7.70 -3.62
C ARG A 870 33.22 6.24 -4.14
N PRO A 871 34.29 5.69 -4.74
CA PRO A 871 34.25 4.32 -5.27
C PRO A 871 34.28 3.29 -4.14
N GLY A 872 33.24 2.50 -4.01
CA GLY A 872 33.15 1.32 -3.15
C GLY A 872 33.46 0.03 -3.93
N LYS A 873 34.11 -0.92 -3.26
CA LYS A 873 34.60 -2.20 -3.79
C LYS A 873 33.50 -3.03 -4.45
N ARG A 874 33.80 -3.53 -5.66
CA ARG A 874 33.00 -4.51 -6.40
C ARG A 874 32.78 -5.79 -5.60
N ARG A 875 31.52 -6.23 -5.50
CA ARG A 875 31.17 -7.64 -5.41
C ARG A 875 30.56 -8.07 -6.75
N ASN A 876 31.12 -9.12 -7.32
CA ASN A 876 30.60 -9.75 -8.53
C ASN A 876 29.27 -10.44 -8.22
N SER A 877 28.15 -9.84 -8.57
CA SER A 877 26.90 -10.53 -8.78
C SER A 877 26.69 -10.69 -10.28
N ARG A 878 26.67 -11.93 -10.75
CA ARG A 878 26.27 -12.28 -12.10
C ARG A 878 24.75 -12.13 -12.20
N PHE A 879 24.28 -10.95 -12.53
CA PHE A 879 22.95 -10.77 -13.07
C PHE A 879 23.06 -10.67 -14.59
N PRO A 880 22.13 -11.24 -15.37
CA PRO A 880 22.03 -10.87 -16.77
C PRO A 880 21.73 -9.38 -16.81
N THR A 881 22.63 -8.65 -17.42
CA THR A 881 22.48 -7.23 -17.70
C THR A 881 21.27 -7.06 -18.60
N ILE A 882 20.12 -6.69 -18.03
CA ILE A 882 19.00 -6.20 -18.81
C ILE A 882 19.40 -4.79 -19.23
N ASN A 883 20.02 -4.69 -20.41
CA ASN A 883 20.30 -3.44 -21.09
C ASN A 883 19.01 -2.84 -21.66
N THR A 884 18.00 -2.63 -20.83
CA THR A 884 16.74 -2.05 -21.27
C THR A 884 16.45 -0.82 -20.41
N LEU A 885 16.72 0.35 -20.98
CA LEU A 885 16.30 1.63 -20.42
C LEU A 885 14.83 1.81 -20.79
N THR A 886 13.93 1.63 -19.86
CA THR A 886 12.53 2.03 -20.05
C THR A 886 12.40 3.49 -19.64
N CYS A 887 12.74 4.41 -20.53
CA CYS A 887 12.33 5.81 -20.41
C CYS A 887 10.98 5.98 -21.10
N LEU A 888 9.89 5.70 -20.43
CA LEU A 888 8.58 6.21 -20.78
C LEU A 888 8.47 7.64 -20.22
N SER A 889 8.96 8.64 -20.96
CA SER A 889 8.43 9.98 -20.81
C SER A 889 7.07 9.98 -21.50
N LEU A 890 6.01 9.62 -20.81
CA LEU A 890 4.65 9.88 -21.24
C LEU A 890 4.48 11.41 -21.23
N ALA A 891 4.79 12.02 -22.36
CA ALA A 891 4.37 13.38 -22.61
C ALA A 891 2.83 13.34 -22.76
N THR A 892 2.19 14.10 -21.97
CA THR A 892 0.79 14.20 -21.71
C THR A 892 0.05 14.91 -22.83
N VAL A 893 -1.03 14.36 -23.29
CA VAL A 893 -2.19 15.09 -23.71
C VAL A 893 -3.19 15.10 -22.56
#